data_4e2560a2689a9e0056b8f7228488bbae
#
_entry.id   4e2560a2689a9e0056b8f7228488bbae
#
_cell.length_a   1.000
_cell.length_b   1.000
_cell.length_c   1.000
_cell.angle_alpha   90.00
_cell.angle_beta   90.00
_cell.angle_gamma   90.00
#
_symmetry.space_group_name_H-M   'P 1'
#
loop_
_entity.id
_entity.type
_entity.pdbx_description
1 polymer ?
#
loop_
_entity_poly.entity_id
_entity_poly.type
_entity_poly.pdbx_seq_one_letter_code
_entity_poly.pdbx_strand_id
1 'polypeptide(L)'
;MDAAPTTTHRTVAVVGASGAGKTTLTEALLHRAGAISRAGRVDDGSTVSDHEPEEVARGISLGLALGTLTWTCPDGTVSTLTLADAPGHPDFAGAVDTALSVADLALVVVSAVDGVQPGTWTAWATAEALGVPRLVVVTQEDRARADFRRVLAELRESFGEHLWPIELPLGEEQSFSSIADVLSEHALVYDDAGRHHDENLPDEVVDEEHRMHVDVTEELVSHDDEQLDAYLSGQEPAAADLERTLAREVATGEAVPVVVASGVTATGVDRLADLLCELAPAPTERDSRIVVGSGADDDGHALAVAADPSGEPLVHVFRTVADAYVGQVSMLKVLSGVVRTSDRLRNATTGSDERLHGLFRLQGKEHLPVDQLSAGEVGAVAKLAGSPSGTLLWSRTSGQARPFLPPRRQPVYAATLVPASQSDDERMSTALARLVAEDRTLVVDRVGDATVLRGLGDTHLTVAVERLARVFGVHVETGTVPVAYRETIARPTQAEGKIKKQSGGHGQFAVVQLRVGPLREGGFEFVDSVVGGAVPRHYISAVEKGARDAMEAGGPQGHPVVDLRVELYDGKSHSVDSSDMAFRTAAAVGVKAALAEAGTVLLEPVVNVNVTVPPEHQGAVLTDLSGRRGRVSATELADDGRARVVATVPEAELSRYVLDLRSLTGGRAELTMEPAGYERAPSVARA
;
A
#
# COMPACT_ATOMS: atom_id res chain seq x y z
N MET A 1 44.35 17.09 -16.79
CA MET A 1 43.44 15.99 -16.44
C MET A 1 42.14 16.66 -16.05
N ASP A 2 41.24 16.82 -16.99
CA ASP A 2 39.93 17.36 -16.70
C ASP A 2 39.24 16.35 -15.78
N ALA A 3 38.81 16.78 -14.60
CA ALA A 3 37.99 15.97 -13.72
C ALA A 3 36.75 15.56 -14.51
N ALA A 4 36.46 14.26 -14.56
CA ALA A 4 35.20 13.81 -15.14
C ALA A 4 34.05 14.59 -14.47
N PRO A 5 33.06 15.06 -15.24
CA PRO A 5 31.95 15.81 -14.68
C PRO A 5 31.32 14.99 -13.56
N THR A 6 31.13 15.60 -12.41
CA THR A 6 30.50 14.95 -11.26
C THR A 6 29.05 14.69 -11.61
N THR A 7 28.72 13.44 -11.94
CA THR A 7 27.34 13.07 -12.27
C THR A 7 26.58 12.94 -10.95
N THR A 8 25.54 13.73 -10.78
CA THR A 8 24.60 13.60 -9.66
C THR A 8 23.48 12.64 -10.04
N HIS A 9 22.98 11.88 -9.05
CA HIS A 9 21.85 10.94 -9.26
C HIS A 9 20.67 11.41 -8.42
N ARG A 10 19.46 11.35 -8.98
CA ARG A 10 18.22 11.65 -8.26
C ARG A 10 17.14 10.63 -8.63
N THR A 11 16.33 10.24 -7.66
CA THR A 11 15.16 9.38 -7.88
C THR A 11 13.90 10.21 -7.72
N VAL A 12 13.12 10.34 -8.78
CA VAL A 12 11.88 11.11 -8.82
C VAL A 12 10.70 10.14 -8.89
N ALA A 13 9.85 10.15 -7.85
CA ALA A 13 8.61 9.40 -7.89
C ALA A 13 7.53 10.19 -8.65
N VAL A 14 7.08 9.67 -9.79
CA VAL A 14 6.00 10.27 -10.57
C VAL A 14 4.68 9.71 -10.05
N VAL A 15 3.95 10.52 -9.29
CA VAL A 15 2.77 10.13 -8.53
C VAL A 15 1.56 11.04 -8.83
N GLY A 16 0.36 10.65 -8.42
CA GLY A 16 -0.86 11.42 -8.67
C GLY A 16 -2.00 10.52 -9.14
N ALA A 17 -3.13 11.10 -9.49
CA ALA A 17 -4.36 10.38 -9.84
C ALA A 17 -4.26 9.55 -11.13
N SER A 18 -5.16 8.56 -11.27
CA SER A 18 -5.32 7.85 -12.54
C SER A 18 -5.80 8.83 -13.63
N GLY A 19 -5.23 8.73 -14.83
CA GLY A 19 -5.58 9.61 -15.94
C GLY A 19 -4.93 11.00 -15.92
N ALA A 20 -4.18 11.36 -14.86
CA ALA A 20 -3.49 12.66 -14.77
C ALA A 20 -2.30 12.84 -15.73
N GLY A 21 -1.97 11.86 -16.56
CA GLY A 21 -0.90 11.99 -17.57
C GLY A 21 0.50 11.60 -17.09
N LYS A 22 0.67 10.92 -15.95
CA LYS A 22 1.95 10.49 -15.38
C LYS A 22 2.84 9.74 -16.38
N THR A 23 2.33 8.63 -16.90
CA THR A 23 3.06 7.78 -17.87
C THR A 23 3.36 8.53 -19.15
N THR A 24 2.42 9.35 -19.65
CA THR A 24 2.64 10.19 -20.84
C THR A 24 3.76 11.22 -20.60
N LEU A 25 3.80 11.83 -19.42
CA LEU A 25 4.86 12.76 -19.03
C LEU A 25 6.21 12.05 -18.87
N THR A 26 6.22 10.87 -18.25
CA THR A 26 7.40 10.01 -18.13
C THR A 26 7.98 9.68 -19.52
N GLU A 27 7.14 9.26 -20.47
CA GLU A 27 7.55 8.99 -21.85
C GLU A 27 8.12 10.23 -22.54
N ALA A 28 7.50 11.39 -22.34
CA ALA A 28 7.98 12.65 -22.92
C ALA A 28 9.35 13.05 -22.36
N LEU A 29 9.57 12.94 -21.05
CA LEU A 29 10.87 13.18 -20.40
C LEU A 29 11.95 12.22 -20.92
N LEU A 30 11.67 10.92 -21.00
CA LEU A 30 12.58 9.92 -21.51
C LEU A 30 12.95 10.18 -22.98
N HIS A 31 11.96 10.55 -23.79
CA HIS A 31 12.17 10.85 -25.20
C HIS A 31 12.96 12.16 -25.40
N ARG A 32 12.60 13.21 -24.67
CA ARG A 32 13.27 14.52 -24.74
C ARG A 32 14.75 14.45 -24.33
N ALA A 33 15.06 13.57 -23.36
CA ALA A 33 16.43 13.28 -22.95
C ALA A 33 17.17 12.31 -23.89
N GLY A 34 16.52 11.78 -24.91
CA GLY A 34 17.11 10.80 -25.83
C GLY A 34 17.32 9.42 -25.24
N ALA A 35 16.74 9.13 -24.06
CA ALA A 35 16.80 7.82 -23.41
C ALA A 35 15.99 6.75 -24.16
N ILE A 36 14.96 7.18 -24.90
CA ILE A 36 14.18 6.38 -25.84
C ILE A 36 14.10 7.08 -27.20
N SER A 37 14.05 6.32 -28.27
CA SER A 37 14.05 6.88 -29.66
C SER A 37 12.69 7.46 -30.05
N ARG A 38 11.60 7.06 -29.39
CA ARG A 38 10.24 7.49 -29.66
C ARG A 38 9.44 7.42 -28.36
N ALA A 39 8.65 8.45 -28.05
CA ALA A 39 7.69 8.40 -26.96
C ALA A 39 6.56 7.39 -27.29
N GLY A 40 6.31 6.47 -26.37
CA GLY A 40 5.19 5.53 -26.45
C GLY A 40 3.87 6.21 -26.10
N ARG A 41 2.77 5.49 -26.31
CA ARG A 41 1.41 5.95 -25.96
C ARG A 41 0.70 4.89 -25.14
N VAL A 42 -0.02 5.32 -24.12
CA VAL A 42 -0.82 4.43 -23.27
C VAL A 42 -1.91 3.74 -24.10
N ASP A 43 -2.57 4.50 -24.99
CA ASP A 43 -3.68 4.00 -25.81
C ASP A 43 -3.32 2.83 -26.74
N ASP A 44 -2.07 2.75 -27.19
CA ASP A 44 -1.59 1.66 -28.07
C ASP A 44 -0.67 0.65 -27.37
N GLY A 45 -0.46 0.82 -26.05
CA GLY A 45 0.35 -0.09 -25.23
C GLY A 45 1.83 -0.09 -25.59
N SER A 46 2.35 1.01 -26.14
CA SER A 46 3.75 1.13 -26.60
C SER A 46 4.69 1.83 -25.62
N THR A 47 4.20 2.19 -24.42
CA THR A 47 4.98 2.88 -23.39
C THR A 47 6.04 1.98 -22.77
N VAL A 48 7.12 2.59 -22.28
CA VAL A 48 8.16 1.89 -21.52
C VAL A 48 7.64 1.43 -20.17
N SER A 49 6.79 2.25 -19.52
CA SER A 49 6.26 1.98 -18.18
C SER A 49 5.22 0.86 -18.19
N ASP A 50 4.16 0.98 -19.02
CA ASP A 50 3.02 0.06 -19.02
C ASP A 50 3.25 -1.06 -20.05
N HIS A 51 4.04 -2.05 -19.67
CA HIS A 51 4.44 -3.15 -20.56
C HIS A 51 3.86 -4.51 -20.19
N GLU A 52 3.24 -4.64 -19.03
CA GLU A 52 2.58 -5.88 -18.63
C GLU A 52 1.27 -6.06 -19.40
N PRO A 53 0.92 -7.28 -19.84
CA PRO A 53 -0.31 -7.50 -20.60
C PRO A 53 -1.57 -7.01 -19.92
N GLU A 54 -1.63 -7.08 -18.57
CA GLU A 54 -2.75 -6.61 -17.78
C GLU A 54 -2.88 -5.08 -17.79
N GLU A 55 -1.77 -4.34 -17.89
CA GLU A 55 -1.72 -2.88 -18.04
C GLU A 55 -2.21 -2.47 -19.42
N VAL A 56 -1.63 -3.08 -20.46
CA VAL A 56 -2.00 -2.82 -21.88
C VAL A 56 -3.48 -3.11 -22.13
N ALA A 57 -4.00 -4.22 -21.57
CA ALA A 57 -5.41 -4.59 -21.76
C ALA A 57 -6.39 -3.60 -21.10
N ARG A 58 -5.97 -2.89 -20.05
CA ARG A 58 -6.81 -1.94 -19.31
C ARG A 58 -6.54 -0.48 -19.64
N GLY A 59 -5.41 -0.19 -20.27
CA GLY A 59 -4.94 1.18 -20.51
C GLY A 59 -4.64 1.97 -19.23
N ILE A 60 -4.21 1.27 -18.16
CA ILE A 60 -3.81 1.87 -16.88
C ILE A 60 -2.58 1.18 -16.30
N SER A 61 -1.73 1.95 -15.64
CA SER A 61 -0.60 1.41 -14.87
C SER A 61 -1.08 0.61 -13.65
N LEU A 62 -0.52 -0.57 -13.44
CA LEU A 62 -0.86 -1.47 -12.33
C LEU A 62 0.34 -1.72 -11.41
N GLY A 63 1.53 -1.42 -11.87
CA GLY A 63 2.78 -1.62 -11.16
C GLY A 63 3.68 -0.40 -11.20
N LEU A 64 4.68 -0.39 -10.32
CA LEU A 64 5.77 0.59 -10.38
C LEU A 64 6.69 0.26 -11.55
N ALA A 65 6.93 1.22 -12.44
CA ALA A 65 7.93 1.12 -13.51
C ALA A 65 9.09 2.08 -13.26
N LEU A 66 10.28 1.70 -13.73
CA LEU A 66 11.48 2.53 -13.67
C LEU A 66 11.93 2.93 -15.08
N GLY A 67 12.24 4.22 -15.25
CA GLY A 67 12.88 4.76 -16.42
C GLY A 67 14.07 5.62 -16.01
N THR A 68 15.21 5.51 -16.70
CA THR A 68 16.40 6.28 -16.39
C THR A 68 16.76 7.18 -17.54
N LEU A 69 17.03 8.44 -17.27
CA LEU A 69 17.50 9.42 -18.26
C LEU A 69 18.73 10.17 -17.75
N THR A 70 19.51 10.71 -18.67
CA THR A 70 20.61 11.62 -18.36
C THR A 70 20.26 12.99 -18.93
N TRP A 71 20.38 14.03 -18.10
CA TRP A 71 20.06 15.39 -18.47
C TRP A 71 21.26 16.33 -18.23
N THR A 72 21.48 17.24 -19.13
CA THR A 72 22.48 18.31 -18.95
C THR A 72 21.75 19.57 -18.50
N CYS A 73 21.97 19.95 -17.27
CA CYS A 73 21.35 21.13 -16.65
C CYS A 73 21.86 22.43 -17.28
N PRO A 74 21.16 23.57 -17.14
CA PRO A 74 21.57 24.85 -17.67
C PRO A 74 22.97 25.32 -17.23
N ASP A 75 23.40 24.95 -16.03
CA ASP A 75 24.75 25.22 -15.49
C ASP A 75 25.86 24.34 -16.09
N GLY A 76 25.51 23.42 -16.98
CA GLY A 76 26.41 22.45 -17.61
C GLY A 76 26.72 21.22 -16.77
N THR A 77 26.12 21.05 -15.58
CA THR A 77 26.22 19.81 -14.81
C THR A 77 25.41 18.69 -15.48
N VAL A 78 25.84 17.45 -15.27
CA VAL A 78 25.14 16.28 -15.83
C VAL A 78 24.47 15.53 -14.69
N SER A 79 23.15 15.40 -14.77
CA SER A 79 22.35 14.65 -13.80
C SER A 79 21.77 13.38 -14.41
N THR A 80 21.77 12.30 -13.64
CA THR A 80 21.02 11.08 -13.97
C THR A 80 19.75 11.05 -13.12
N LEU A 81 18.59 11.08 -13.80
CA LEU A 81 17.29 11.00 -13.14
C LEU A 81 16.73 9.59 -13.32
N THR A 82 16.34 8.96 -12.22
CA THR A 82 15.54 7.72 -12.25
C THR A 82 14.10 8.08 -11.95
N LEU A 83 13.24 7.96 -12.96
CA LEU A 83 11.80 8.17 -12.84
C LEU A 83 11.15 6.87 -12.35
N ALA A 84 10.47 6.96 -11.22
CA ALA A 84 9.68 5.86 -10.65
C ALA A 84 8.19 6.14 -10.92
N ASP A 85 7.71 5.69 -12.09
CA ASP A 85 6.32 5.90 -12.54
C ASP A 85 5.39 4.96 -11.77
N ALA A 86 4.52 5.53 -10.93
CA ALA A 86 3.62 4.81 -10.04
C ALA A 86 2.16 4.85 -10.54
N PRO A 87 1.40 3.75 -10.34
CA PRO A 87 -0.01 3.73 -10.70
C PRO A 87 -0.82 4.76 -9.92
N GLY A 88 -1.84 5.34 -10.56
CA GLY A 88 -2.74 6.31 -9.92
C GLY A 88 -4.04 5.73 -9.41
N HIS A 89 -4.33 4.45 -9.68
CA HIS A 89 -5.55 3.81 -9.23
C HIS A 89 -5.46 3.41 -7.75
N PRO A 90 -6.48 3.68 -6.91
CA PRO A 90 -6.43 3.43 -5.46
C PRO A 90 -6.13 1.98 -5.07
N ASP A 91 -6.49 1.01 -5.90
CA ASP A 91 -6.23 -0.40 -5.68
C ASP A 91 -4.73 -0.75 -5.70
N PHE A 92 -3.90 0.10 -6.29
CA PHE A 92 -2.46 -0.07 -6.41
C PHE A 92 -1.67 0.96 -5.60
N ALA A 93 -2.29 1.58 -4.60
CA ALA A 93 -1.65 2.59 -3.74
C ALA A 93 -0.38 2.07 -3.03
N GLY A 94 -0.24 0.75 -2.83
CA GLY A 94 1.00 0.14 -2.32
C GLY A 94 2.22 0.36 -3.22
N ALA A 95 2.02 0.53 -4.53
CA ALA A 95 3.10 0.87 -5.45
C ALA A 95 3.52 2.35 -5.31
N VAL A 96 2.58 3.26 -5.00
CA VAL A 96 2.87 4.66 -4.65
C VAL A 96 3.72 4.72 -3.38
N ASP A 97 3.34 3.98 -2.34
CA ASP A 97 4.12 3.88 -1.10
C ASP A 97 5.55 3.39 -1.37
N THR A 98 5.69 2.42 -2.28
CA THR A 98 6.98 1.86 -2.68
C THR A 98 7.82 2.88 -3.45
N ALA A 99 7.26 3.60 -4.42
CA ALA A 99 7.96 4.64 -5.19
C ALA A 99 8.48 5.76 -4.26
N LEU A 100 7.60 6.28 -3.39
CA LEU A 100 7.93 7.35 -2.45
C LEU A 100 8.94 6.93 -1.39
N SER A 101 9.00 5.65 -1.02
CA SER A 101 9.99 5.16 -0.04
C SER A 101 11.43 5.23 -0.50
N VAL A 102 11.66 5.42 -1.79
CA VAL A 102 13.00 5.52 -2.41
C VAL A 102 13.21 6.83 -3.16
N ALA A 103 12.22 7.72 -3.16
CA ALA A 103 12.28 8.99 -3.87
C ALA A 103 13.11 10.05 -3.14
N ASP A 104 13.81 10.86 -3.90
CA ASP A 104 14.45 12.09 -3.44
C ASP A 104 13.50 13.28 -3.62
N LEU A 105 12.60 13.20 -4.64
CA LEU A 105 11.52 14.15 -4.89
C LEU A 105 10.25 13.39 -5.34
N ALA A 106 9.09 13.88 -4.91
CA ALA A 106 7.78 13.48 -5.43
C ALA A 106 7.31 14.48 -6.48
N LEU A 107 7.22 14.05 -7.74
CA LEU A 107 6.58 14.80 -8.81
C LEU A 107 5.09 14.45 -8.80
N VAL A 108 4.28 15.35 -8.21
CA VAL A 108 2.84 15.17 -8.09
C VAL A 108 2.14 15.69 -9.33
N VAL A 109 1.64 14.77 -10.16
CA VAL A 109 1.02 15.08 -11.46
C VAL A 109 -0.48 15.29 -11.27
N VAL A 110 -0.98 16.45 -11.69
CA VAL A 110 -2.37 16.87 -11.58
C VAL A 110 -2.91 17.30 -12.95
N SER A 111 -4.10 16.85 -13.32
CA SER A 111 -4.73 17.22 -14.59
C SER A 111 -5.35 18.61 -14.49
N ALA A 112 -5.10 19.49 -15.45
CA ALA A 112 -5.75 20.79 -15.59
C ALA A 112 -7.27 20.67 -15.81
N VAL A 113 -7.73 19.53 -16.32
CA VAL A 113 -9.15 19.24 -16.56
C VAL A 113 -9.84 18.73 -15.31
N ASP A 114 -9.22 17.72 -14.62
CA ASP A 114 -9.87 16.98 -13.55
C ASP A 114 -9.56 17.53 -12.14
N GLY A 115 -8.49 18.33 -11.99
CA GLY A 115 -8.08 18.93 -10.73
C GLY A 115 -7.60 17.92 -9.70
N VAL A 116 -7.80 18.23 -8.41
CA VAL A 116 -7.38 17.41 -7.28
C VAL A 116 -8.27 16.18 -7.13
N GLN A 117 -7.71 14.98 -7.32
CA GLN A 117 -8.40 13.70 -7.29
C GLN A 117 -7.94 12.84 -6.11
N PRO A 118 -8.63 11.74 -5.77
CA PRO A 118 -8.24 10.86 -4.65
C PRO A 118 -6.80 10.37 -4.70
N GLY A 119 -6.28 10.04 -5.90
CA GLY A 119 -4.89 9.64 -6.09
C GLY A 119 -3.90 10.76 -5.76
N THR A 120 -4.27 12.02 -5.95
CA THR A 120 -3.46 13.18 -5.56
C THR A 120 -3.33 13.25 -4.03
N TRP A 121 -4.45 13.11 -3.30
CA TRP A 121 -4.47 13.07 -1.84
C TRP A 121 -3.61 11.92 -1.29
N THR A 122 -3.77 10.74 -1.86
CA THR A 122 -2.98 9.55 -1.46
C THR A 122 -1.48 9.77 -1.62
N ALA A 123 -1.07 10.32 -2.78
CA ALA A 123 0.33 10.61 -3.07
C ALA A 123 0.88 11.68 -2.12
N TRP A 124 0.11 12.75 -1.90
CA TRP A 124 0.48 13.85 -1.02
C TRP A 124 0.70 13.40 0.42
N ALA A 125 -0.30 12.74 1.01
CA ALA A 125 -0.23 12.26 2.38
C ALA A 125 0.94 11.26 2.60
N THR A 126 1.21 10.38 1.62
CA THR A 126 2.34 9.45 1.72
C THR A 126 3.67 10.18 1.62
N ALA A 127 3.82 11.16 0.70
CA ALA A 127 5.03 11.97 0.58
C ALA A 127 5.29 12.74 1.87
N GLU A 128 4.27 13.33 2.46
CA GLU A 128 4.34 14.05 3.74
C GLU A 128 4.77 13.14 4.89
N ALA A 129 4.13 11.98 5.06
CA ALA A 129 4.47 11.01 6.11
C ALA A 129 5.92 10.50 6.00
N LEU A 130 6.45 10.40 4.79
CA LEU A 130 7.84 10.02 4.53
C LEU A 130 8.79 11.23 4.56
N GLY A 131 8.26 12.46 4.61
CA GLY A 131 9.03 13.69 4.51
C GLY A 131 9.71 13.84 3.15
N VAL A 132 9.09 13.35 2.05
CA VAL A 132 9.61 13.49 0.69
C VAL A 132 9.27 14.87 0.16
N PRO A 133 10.24 15.66 -0.33
CA PRO A 133 10.01 16.92 -1.01
C PRO A 133 9.06 16.76 -2.19
N ARG A 134 8.29 17.80 -2.48
CA ARG A 134 7.22 17.75 -3.50
C ARG A 134 7.40 18.86 -4.53
N LEU A 135 7.11 18.54 -5.77
CA LEU A 135 6.91 19.47 -6.88
C LEU A 135 5.60 19.06 -7.57
N VAL A 136 4.73 20.00 -7.83
CA VAL A 136 3.46 19.75 -8.54
C VAL A 136 3.64 20.13 -10.01
N VAL A 137 3.25 19.24 -10.91
CA VAL A 137 3.12 19.55 -12.34
C VAL A 137 1.66 19.45 -12.77
N VAL A 138 1.13 20.54 -13.28
CA VAL A 138 -0.19 20.58 -13.89
C VAL A 138 -0.04 20.19 -15.35
N THR A 139 -0.76 19.13 -15.75
CA THR A 139 -0.68 18.54 -17.10
C THR A 139 -2.00 18.70 -17.84
N GLN A 140 -2.00 18.37 -19.14
CA GLN A 140 -3.21 18.35 -19.96
C GLN A 140 -3.81 19.74 -20.20
N GLU A 141 -3.02 20.80 -20.12
CA GLU A 141 -3.44 22.15 -20.46
C GLU A 141 -3.83 22.28 -21.94
N ASP A 142 -3.31 21.38 -22.77
CA ASP A 142 -3.64 21.20 -24.19
C ASP A 142 -5.05 20.62 -24.45
N ARG A 143 -5.79 20.23 -23.39
CA ARG A 143 -7.13 19.61 -23.51
C ARG A 143 -8.25 20.63 -23.32
N ALA A 144 -9.41 20.34 -23.95
CA ALA A 144 -10.62 21.09 -23.76
C ALA A 144 -11.04 21.14 -22.28
N ARG A 145 -11.43 22.31 -21.79
CA ARG A 145 -11.82 22.61 -20.40
C ARG A 145 -10.66 22.54 -19.40
N ALA A 146 -9.42 22.60 -19.85
CA ALA A 146 -8.29 22.81 -18.96
C ALA A 146 -8.40 24.19 -18.29
N ASP A 147 -8.05 24.27 -17.01
CA ASP A 147 -8.08 25.50 -16.24
C ASP A 147 -7.05 25.45 -15.10
N PHE A 148 -5.86 25.92 -15.38
CA PHE A 148 -4.75 25.96 -14.45
C PHE A 148 -5.09 26.75 -13.17
N ARG A 149 -5.76 27.93 -13.32
CA ARG A 149 -6.05 28.80 -12.18
C ARG A 149 -7.03 28.16 -11.20
N ARG A 150 -8.04 27.48 -11.72
CA ARG A 150 -8.97 26.68 -10.91
C ARG A 150 -8.21 25.57 -10.17
N VAL A 151 -7.36 24.83 -10.85
CA VAL A 151 -6.59 23.72 -10.25
C VAL A 151 -5.61 24.23 -9.19
N LEU A 152 -4.94 25.37 -9.42
CA LEU A 152 -4.08 26.01 -8.42
C LEU A 152 -4.87 26.39 -7.15
N ALA A 153 -6.08 26.94 -7.32
CA ALA A 153 -6.95 27.25 -6.18
C ALA A 153 -7.37 25.98 -5.42
N GLU A 154 -7.76 24.90 -6.13
CA GLU A 154 -8.08 23.61 -5.53
C GLU A 154 -6.88 23.00 -4.78
N LEU A 155 -5.67 23.12 -5.31
CA LEU A 155 -4.44 22.66 -4.69
C LEU A 155 -4.17 23.41 -3.38
N ARG A 156 -4.28 24.75 -3.38
CA ARG A 156 -4.11 25.58 -2.18
C ARG A 156 -5.17 25.29 -1.12
N GLU A 157 -6.44 25.17 -1.52
CA GLU A 157 -7.53 24.77 -0.62
C GLU A 157 -7.27 23.40 0.02
N SER A 158 -6.69 22.47 -0.75
CA SER A 158 -6.49 21.09 -0.31
C SER A 158 -5.24 20.90 0.54
N PHE A 159 -4.16 21.60 0.22
CA PHE A 159 -2.82 21.31 0.75
C PHE A 159 -2.09 22.50 1.36
N GLY A 160 -2.68 23.69 1.33
CA GLY A 160 -2.17 24.89 1.98
C GLY A 160 -1.58 25.93 1.01
N GLU A 161 -1.27 27.10 1.55
CA GLU A 161 -0.82 28.28 0.78
C GLU A 161 0.65 28.21 0.33
N HIS A 162 1.42 27.25 0.82
CA HIS A 162 2.85 27.06 0.47
C HIS A 162 3.07 26.47 -0.94
N LEU A 163 2.03 26.43 -1.77
CA LEU A 163 2.10 26.05 -3.18
C LEU A 163 2.33 27.31 -4.04
N TRP A 164 3.53 27.42 -4.60
CA TRP A 164 3.96 28.58 -5.35
C TRP A 164 3.99 28.29 -6.85
N PRO A 165 3.14 28.96 -7.67
CA PRO A 165 3.22 28.85 -9.12
C PRO A 165 4.47 29.57 -9.61
N ILE A 166 5.44 28.84 -10.13
CA ILE A 166 6.65 29.39 -10.75
C ILE A 166 6.55 29.39 -12.27
N GLU A 167 5.46 28.88 -12.82
CA GLU A 167 5.11 28.89 -14.24
C GLU A 167 3.62 29.14 -14.43
N LEU A 168 3.27 29.85 -15.51
CA LEU A 168 1.88 30.07 -15.95
C LEU A 168 1.70 29.62 -17.38
N PRO A 169 0.60 28.91 -17.73
CA PRO A 169 0.33 28.56 -19.12
C PRO A 169 -0.03 29.83 -19.93
N LEU A 170 0.57 29.95 -21.11
CA LEU A 170 0.23 30.96 -22.10
C LEU A 170 -0.52 30.29 -23.24
N GLY A 171 -1.72 30.80 -23.58
CA GLY A 171 -2.66 30.14 -24.45
C GLY A 171 -3.55 29.15 -23.71
N GLU A 172 -4.67 28.78 -24.31
CA GLU A 172 -5.66 27.85 -23.75
C GLU A 172 -5.88 26.66 -24.70
N GLU A 173 -6.10 25.49 -24.14
CA GLU A 173 -6.45 24.27 -24.88
C GLU A 173 -5.45 23.99 -26.04
N GLN A 174 -5.94 23.93 -27.26
CA GLN A 174 -5.10 23.64 -28.46
C GLN A 174 -4.08 24.73 -28.80
N SER A 175 -4.21 25.92 -28.22
CA SER A 175 -3.25 27.01 -28.40
C SER A 175 -2.13 27.02 -27.33
N PHE A 176 -2.17 26.10 -26.35
CA PHE A 176 -1.12 25.96 -25.35
C PHE A 176 0.20 25.53 -25.98
N SER A 177 1.11 26.46 -26.16
CA SER A 177 2.44 26.27 -26.76
C SER A 177 3.52 27.10 -26.10
N SER A 178 3.20 27.81 -25.03
CA SER A 178 4.12 28.70 -24.33
C SER A 178 3.81 28.75 -22.84
N ILE A 179 4.81 29.11 -22.04
CA ILE A 179 4.75 29.19 -20.58
C ILE A 179 5.39 30.51 -20.18
N ALA A 180 4.77 31.25 -19.25
CA ALA A 180 5.48 32.33 -18.57
C ALA A 180 6.27 31.76 -17.39
N ASP A 181 7.57 31.96 -17.36
CA ASP A 181 8.44 31.60 -16.24
C ASP A 181 8.45 32.80 -15.28
N VAL A 182 7.88 32.58 -14.09
CA VAL A 182 7.64 33.61 -13.06
C VAL A 182 8.94 34.06 -12.40
N LEU A 183 9.97 33.21 -12.36
CA LEU A 183 11.25 33.58 -11.73
C LEU A 183 12.11 34.45 -12.65
N SER A 184 12.03 34.28 -13.97
CA SER A 184 12.81 35.01 -14.95
C SER A 184 12.03 36.12 -15.67
N GLU A 185 10.71 36.21 -15.49
CA GLU A 185 9.79 37.16 -16.14
C GLU A 185 9.84 37.09 -17.69
N HIS A 186 10.04 35.86 -18.24
CA HIS A 186 10.11 35.63 -19.68
C HIS A 186 9.06 34.63 -20.13
N ALA A 187 8.67 34.71 -21.41
CA ALA A 187 7.87 33.69 -22.05
C ALA A 187 8.76 32.63 -22.69
N LEU A 188 8.58 31.37 -22.33
CA LEU A 188 9.19 30.20 -22.96
C LEU A 188 8.30 29.74 -24.08
N VAL A 189 8.66 29.96 -25.33
CA VAL A 189 7.88 29.61 -26.53
C VAL A 189 8.42 28.33 -27.13
N TYR A 190 7.57 27.31 -27.31
CA TYR A 190 7.95 25.94 -27.70
C TYR A 190 7.76 25.69 -29.21
N ASP A 191 8.72 25.00 -29.80
CA ASP A 191 8.62 24.46 -31.15
C ASP A 191 8.01 23.05 -31.16
N ASP A 192 7.67 22.51 -32.35
CA ASP A 192 7.12 21.15 -32.52
C ASP A 192 8.06 20.03 -32.00
N ALA A 193 9.32 20.32 -31.71
CA ALA A 193 10.29 19.40 -31.17
C ALA A 193 10.38 19.51 -29.62
N GLY A 194 9.56 20.35 -29.01
CA GLY A 194 9.54 20.56 -27.56
C GLY A 194 10.78 21.31 -27.04
N ARG A 195 11.38 22.20 -27.86
CA ARG A 195 12.47 23.09 -27.46
C ARG A 195 11.94 24.50 -27.35
N HIS A 196 12.28 25.18 -26.28
CA HIS A 196 11.89 26.59 -26.10
C HIS A 196 12.96 27.57 -26.53
N HIS A 197 12.52 28.79 -26.71
CA HIS A 197 13.34 30.00 -26.79
C HIS A 197 12.60 31.10 -26.02
N ASP A 198 13.39 32.02 -25.49
CA ASP A 198 12.86 33.10 -24.67
C ASP A 198 12.29 34.21 -25.53
N GLU A 199 11.11 34.70 -25.14
CA GLU A 199 10.46 35.89 -25.69
C GLU A 199 9.98 36.79 -24.55
N ASN A 200 9.61 38.03 -24.91
CA ASN A 200 8.95 38.93 -23.92
C ASN A 200 7.55 38.39 -23.63
N LEU A 201 7.11 38.62 -22.39
CA LEU A 201 5.74 38.29 -21.99
C LEU A 201 4.70 39.05 -22.83
N PRO A 202 3.62 38.40 -23.25
CA PRO A 202 2.48 39.07 -23.90
C PRO A 202 1.85 40.12 -22.96
N ASP A 203 1.47 41.28 -23.48
CA ASP A 203 0.87 42.36 -22.68
C ASP A 203 -0.33 41.93 -21.83
N GLU A 204 -1.04 40.91 -22.26
CA GLU A 204 -2.26 40.40 -21.61
C GLU A 204 -1.97 39.68 -20.27
N VAL A 205 -0.76 39.18 -20.07
CA VAL A 205 -0.38 38.38 -18.89
C VAL A 205 0.63 39.07 -17.98
N VAL A 206 1.27 40.15 -18.45
CA VAL A 206 2.29 40.89 -17.67
C VAL A 206 1.81 41.28 -16.27
N ASP A 207 0.61 41.82 -16.14
CA ASP A 207 0.06 42.24 -14.84
C ASP A 207 -0.21 41.06 -13.89
N GLU A 208 -0.57 39.90 -14.42
CA GLU A 208 -0.83 38.69 -13.61
C GLU A 208 0.49 38.03 -13.19
N GLU A 209 1.37 37.86 -14.15
CA GLU A 209 2.69 37.28 -13.92
C GLU A 209 3.51 38.14 -12.94
N HIS A 210 3.59 39.45 -13.14
CA HIS A 210 4.32 40.36 -12.25
C HIS A 210 3.81 40.30 -10.78
N ARG A 211 2.49 40.20 -10.58
CA ARG A 211 1.93 39.96 -9.23
C ARG A 211 2.43 38.66 -8.63
N MET A 212 2.45 37.58 -9.40
CA MET A 212 2.94 36.29 -8.93
C MET A 212 4.46 36.33 -8.67
N HIS A 213 5.21 36.97 -9.56
CA HIS A 213 6.66 37.21 -9.36
C HIS A 213 6.93 37.92 -8.04
N VAL A 214 6.20 39.01 -7.74
CA VAL A 214 6.34 39.72 -6.48
C VAL A 214 5.98 38.82 -5.29
N ASP A 215 4.84 38.12 -5.33
CA ASP A 215 4.39 37.25 -4.24
C ASP A 215 5.40 36.12 -3.97
N VAL A 216 5.92 35.48 -5.00
CA VAL A 216 6.93 34.39 -4.90
C VAL A 216 8.27 34.97 -4.42
N THR A 217 8.69 36.11 -4.93
CA THR A 217 9.95 36.75 -4.52
C THR A 217 9.91 37.19 -3.06
N GLU A 218 8.83 37.84 -2.60
CA GLU A 218 8.67 38.25 -1.21
C GLU A 218 8.72 37.07 -0.25
N GLU A 219 8.10 35.96 -0.61
CA GLU A 219 8.17 34.72 0.19
C GLU A 219 9.59 34.18 0.24
N LEU A 220 10.22 33.93 -0.91
CA LEU A 220 11.56 33.35 -0.97
C LEU A 220 12.61 34.20 -0.24
N VAL A 221 12.62 35.54 -0.42
CA VAL A 221 13.59 36.41 0.25
C VAL A 221 13.32 36.49 1.76
N SER A 222 12.08 36.23 2.22
CA SER A 222 11.74 36.30 3.65
C SER A 222 12.48 35.22 4.48
N HIS A 223 12.94 34.17 3.85
CA HIS A 223 13.67 33.06 4.48
C HIS A 223 15.20 33.17 4.38
N ASP A 224 15.70 34.28 3.84
CA ASP A 224 17.16 34.57 3.74
C ASP A 224 17.45 36.01 4.16
N ASP A 225 18.06 36.19 5.32
CA ASP A 225 18.28 37.53 5.92
C ASP A 225 19.06 38.48 4.98
N GLU A 226 20.04 37.98 4.21
CA GLU A 226 20.84 38.78 3.29
C GLU A 226 20.01 39.21 2.06
N GLN A 227 19.22 38.30 1.52
CA GLN A 227 18.34 38.61 0.39
C GLN A 227 17.19 39.54 0.81
N LEU A 228 16.64 39.38 2.00
CA LEU A 228 15.60 40.24 2.55
C LEU A 228 16.11 41.68 2.74
N ASP A 229 17.30 41.86 3.33
CA ASP A 229 17.91 43.18 3.53
C ASP A 229 18.21 43.86 2.17
N ALA A 230 18.68 43.10 1.17
CA ALA A 230 18.93 43.62 -0.17
C ALA A 230 17.62 44.03 -0.86
N TYR A 231 16.60 43.22 -0.79
CA TYR A 231 15.27 43.47 -1.35
C TYR A 231 14.61 44.70 -0.73
N LEU A 232 14.61 44.80 0.59
CA LEU A 232 14.10 46.00 1.31
C LEU A 232 14.89 47.27 0.99
N SER A 233 16.15 47.13 0.55
CA SER A 233 16.99 48.28 0.08
C SER A 233 16.72 48.63 -1.40
N GLY A 234 15.80 47.95 -2.06
CA GLY A 234 15.40 48.17 -3.46
C GLY A 234 16.30 47.49 -4.49
N GLN A 235 17.00 46.41 -4.09
CA GLN A 235 17.75 45.56 -5.00
C GLN A 235 16.89 44.31 -5.32
N GLU A 236 16.52 44.13 -6.58
CA GLU A 236 15.84 42.93 -7.02
C GLU A 236 16.81 41.74 -7.05
N PRO A 237 16.43 40.56 -6.49
CA PRO A 237 17.26 39.37 -6.53
C PRO A 237 17.33 38.83 -7.97
N ALA A 238 18.48 38.27 -8.35
CA ALA A 238 18.60 37.61 -9.63
C ALA A 238 17.81 36.25 -9.62
N ALA A 239 17.25 35.86 -10.75
CA ALA A 239 16.50 34.59 -10.89
C ALA A 239 17.27 33.36 -10.32
N ALA A 240 18.58 33.27 -10.59
CA ALA A 240 19.44 32.22 -10.06
C ALA A 240 19.61 32.23 -8.53
N ASP A 241 19.41 33.36 -7.87
CA ASP A 241 19.41 33.46 -6.40
C ASP A 241 18.08 32.98 -5.84
N LEU A 242 16.95 33.32 -6.48
CA LEU A 242 15.61 32.82 -6.15
C LEU A 242 15.52 31.30 -6.35
N GLU A 243 16.04 30.78 -7.46
CA GLU A 243 16.08 29.33 -7.71
C GLU A 243 16.86 28.58 -6.62
N ARG A 244 18.01 29.10 -6.17
CA ARG A 244 18.78 28.48 -5.08
C ARG A 244 18.03 28.48 -3.74
N THR A 245 17.34 29.58 -3.44
CA THR A 245 16.52 29.65 -2.21
C THR A 245 15.35 28.71 -2.31
N LEU A 246 14.64 28.68 -3.45
CA LEU A 246 13.56 27.76 -3.72
C LEU A 246 14.01 26.29 -3.58
N ALA A 247 15.18 25.92 -4.09
CA ALA A 247 15.71 24.56 -3.96
C ALA A 247 15.91 24.16 -2.48
N ARG A 248 16.39 25.09 -1.61
CA ARG A 248 16.50 24.84 -0.16
C ARG A 248 15.14 24.62 0.48
N GLU A 249 14.16 25.43 0.15
CA GLU A 249 12.81 25.36 0.71
C GLU A 249 12.05 24.13 0.22
N VAL A 250 12.25 23.73 -1.02
CA VAL A 250 11.75 22.45 -1.54
C VAL A 250 12.35 21.29 -0.76
N ALA A 251 13.66 21.29 -0.50
CA ALA A 251 14.33 20.22 0.23
C ALA A 251 13.83 20.08 1.68
N THR A 252 13.44 21.21 2.33
CA THR A 252 12.84 21.21 3.68
C THR A 252 11.32 20.97 3.67
N GLY A 253 10.67 21.15 2.53
CA GLY A 253 9.22 21.06 2.36
C GLY A 253 8.46 22.34 2.73
N GLU A 254 9.17 23.46 2.92
CA GLU A 254 8.60 24.78 3.22
C GLU A 254 7.91 25.39 1.99
N ALA A 255 8.45 25.15 0.79
CA ALA A 255 7.85 25.55 -0.46
C ALA A 255 7.55 24.33 -1.37
N VAL A 256 6.44 24.40 -2.09
CA VAL A 256 6.07 23.43 -3.12
C VAL A 256 5.83 24.17 -4.43
N PRO A 257 6.78 24.10 -5.38
CA PRO A 257 6.60 24.74 -6.69
C PRO A 257 5.49 24.07 -7.49
N VAL A 258 4.73 24.87 -8.24
CA VAL A 258 3.72 24.43 -9.19
C VAL A 258 4.14 24.87 -10.57
N VAL A 259 4.26 23.90 -11.49
CA VAL A 259 4.72 24.08 -12.88
C VAL A 259 3.72 23.50 -13.86
N VAL A 260 3.91 23.77 -15.14
CA VAL A 260 3.01 23.35 -16.21
C VAL A 260 3.75 22.55 -17.27
N ALA A 261 3.22 21.40 -17.69
CA ALA A 261 3.78 20.66 -18.81
C ALA A 261 2.72 19.85 -19.55
N SER A 262 2.87 19.67 -20.86
CA SER A 262 2.13 18.70 -21.65
C SER A 262 3.04 17.60 -22.17
N GLY A 263 2.81 16.36 -21.72
CA GLY A 263 3.52 15.20 -22.27
C GLY A 263 3.12 14.84 -23.71
N VAL A 264 2.04 15.44 -24.24
CA VAL A 264 1.56 15.19 -25.62
C VAL A 264 2.22 16.16 -26.60
N THR A 265 2.23 17.46 -26.27
CA THR A 265 2.84 18.51 -27.12
C THR A 265 4.32 18.74 -26.83
N ALA A 266 4.83 18.12 -25.76
CA ALA A 266 6.16 18.34 -25.20
C ALA A 266 6.42 19.78 -24.69
N THR A 267 5.39 20.63 -24.58
CA THR A 267 5.47 21.96 -23.98
C THR A 267 5.81 21.84 -22.51
N GLY A 268 6.82 22.57 -22.02
CA GLY A 268 7.25 22.55 -20.62
C GLY A 268 8.11 21.34 -20.21
N VAL A 269 8.33 20.36 -21.08
CA VAL A 269 9.02 19.11 -20.70
C VAL A 269 10.51 19.30 -20.47
N ASP A 270 11.19 20.12 -21.28
CA ASP A 270 12.62 20.41 -21.07
C ASP A 270 12.85 21.30 -19.86
N ARG A 271 12.04 22.35 -19.65
CA ARG A 271 12.11 23.18 -18.45
C ARG A 271 11.81 22.36 -17.18
N LEU A 272 10.82 21.45 -17.25
CA LEU A 272 10.57 20.51 -16.14
C LEU A 272 11.80 19.63 -15.84
N ALA A 273 12.52 19.16 -16.87
CA ALA A 273 13.74 18.38 -16.68
C ALA A 273 14.85 19.23 -16.02
N ASP A 274 14.99 20.51 -16.41
CA ASP A 274 15.89 21.47 -15.75
C ASP A 274 15.50 21.63 -14.26
N LEU A 275 14.24 21.94 -13.97
CA LEU A 275 13.73 22.11 -12.62
C LEU A 275 13.88 20.85 -11.76
N LEU A 276 13.70 19.66 -12.33
CA LEU A 276 13.97 18.40 -11.61
C LEU A 276 15.45 18.24 -11.23
N CYS A 277 16.37 18.78 -12.04
CA CYS A 277 17.79 18.78 -11.71
C CYS A 277 18.16 19.83 -10.68
N GLU A 278 17.51 21.00 -10.73
CA GLU A 278 17.78 22.15 -9.88
C GLU A 278 17.13 22.03 -8.50
N LEU A 279 15.85 21.64 -8.46
CA LEU A 279 15.03 21.66 -7.25
C LEU A 279 14.99 20.32 -6.50
N ALA A 280 15.22 19.18 -7.18
CA ALA A 280 15.26 17.92 -6.47
C ALA A 280 16.56 17.82 -5.65
N PRO A 281 16.48 17.62 -4.31
CA PRO A 281 17.67 17.49 -3.49
C PRO A 281 18.51 16.29 -3.96
N ALA A 282 19.84 16.49 -3.98
CA ALA A 282 20.73 15.37 -4.21
C ALA A 282 20.64 14.36 -3.02
N PRO A 283 20.85 13.07 -3.25
CA PRO A 283 20.84 12.08 -2.16
C PRO A 283 21.81 12.42 -1.01
N THR A 284 22.90 13.17 -1.30
CA THR A 284 23.87 13.64 -0.30
C THR A 284 23.37 14.78 0.56
N GLU A 285 22.28 15.43 0.17
CA GLU A 285 21.67 16.56 0.88
C GLU A 285 20.51 16.12 1.80
N ARG A 286 20.10 14.86 1.65
CA ARG A 286 18.99 14.30 2.42
C ARG A 286 19.33 12.91 2.95
N ASP A 287 19.32 12.76 4.26
CA ASP A 287 19.53 11.46 4.89
C ASP A 287 18.37 10.50 4.64
N SER A 288 18.69 9.26 4.28
CA SER A 288 17.73 8.16 4.29
C SER A 288 17.42 7.73 5.72
N ARG A 289 16.19 7.33 6.00
CA ARG A 289 15.79 6.83 7.33
C ARG A 289 15.65 5.33 7.33
N ILE A 290 16.24 4.68 8.32
CA ILE A 290 16.05 3.27 8.64
C ILE A 290 15.62 3.12 10.10
N VAL A 291 15.03 1.98 10.44
CA VAL A 291 14.69 1.64 11.83
C VAL A 291 15.63 0.54 12.29
N VAL A 292 16.36 0.78 13.37
CA VAL A 292 17.26 -0.18 13.99
C VAL A 292 16.65 -0.66 15.30
N GLY A 293 16.55 -1.98 15.49
CA GLY A 293 15.96 -2.60 16.69
C GLY A 293 16.54 -3.96 16.95
N SER A 294 16.32 -4.49 18.15
CA SER A 294 16.88 -5.77 18.62
C SER A 294 15.91 -6.96 18.55
N GLY A 295 14.69 -6.81 18.06
CA GLY A 295 13.68 -7.89 17.97
C GLY A 295 12.45 -7.53 17.13
N ALA A 296 11.61 -8.53 16.86
CA ALA A 296 10.40 -8.39 16.06
C ALA A 296 9.30 -7.54 16.75
N ASP A 297 9.34 -7.47 18.09
CA ASP A 297 8.40 -6.73 18.93
C ASP A 297 8.97 -5.40 19.47
N ASP A 298 10.19 -5.02 19.04
CA ASP A 298 10.80 -3.74 19.40
C ASP A 298 10.48 -2.70 18.33
N ASP A 299 9.81 -1.62 18.69
CA ASP A 299 9.49 -0.50 17.79
C ASP A 299 10.76 0.10 17.14
N GLY A 300 11.93 -0.19 17.71
CA GLY A 300 13.22 0.29 17.23
C GLY A 300 13.35 1.81 17.36
N HIS A 301 14.48 2.32 16.94
CA HIS A 301 14.71 3.76 16.82
C HIS A 301 15.07 4.13 15.38
N ALA A 302 14.60 5.27 14.94
CA ALA A 302 14.94 5.80 13.63
C ALA A 302 16.41 6.24 13.62
N LEU A 303 17.14 5.82 12.58
CA LEU A 303 18.51 6.19 12.32
C LEU A 303 18.60 6.87 10.95
N ALA A 304 19.20 8.05 10.92
CA ALA A 304 19.54 8.74 9.68
C ALA A 304 20.79 8.11 9.05
N VAL A 305 20.76 7.91 7.75
CA VAL A 305 21.86 7.34 6.95
C VAL A 305 22.18 8.30 5.82
N ALA A 306 23.37 8.89 5.88
CA ALA A 306 23.87 9.74 4.81
C ALA A 306 24.20 8.92 3.56
N ALA A 307 23.87 9.44 2.40
CA ALA A 307 24.24 8.86 1.12
C ALA A 307 25.72 9.15 0.80
N ASP A 308 26.61 8.51 1.54
CA ASP A 308 28.06 8.63 1.39
C ASP A 308 28.62 7.46 0.58
N PRO A 309 29.18 7.70 -0.63
CA PRO A 309 29.82 6.64 -1.43
C PRO A 309 31.01 5.99 -0.75
N SER A 310 31.67 6.68 0.22
CA SER A 310 32.78 6.11 1.00
C SER A 310 32.32 5.31 2.21
N GLY A 311 31.01 5.34 2.52
CA GLY A 311 30.41 4.66 3.66
C GLY A 311 30.33 3.16 3.50
N GLU A 312 29.83 2.48 4.54
CA GLU A 312 29.56 1.05 4.49
C GLU A 312 28.38 0.75 3.55
N PRO A 313 28.49 -0.25 2.66
CA PRO A 313 27.41 -0.64 1.78
C PRO A 313 26.12 -1.00 2.53
N LEU A 314 25.06 -0.26 2.25
CA LEU A 314 23.71 -0.47 2.75
C LEU A 314 22.73 -0.30 1.60
N VAL A 315 21.87 -1.28 1.40
CA VAL A 315 20.96 -1.37 0.26
C VAL A 315 19.54 -1.63 0.74
N HIS A 316 18.58 -0.88 0.22
CA HIS A 316 17.15 -1.13 0.38
C HIS A 316 16.61 -1.88 -0.83
N VAL A 317 16.20 -3.14 -0.65
CA VAL A 317 15.42 -3.92 -1.64
C VAL A 317 13.98 -3.48 -1.52
N PHE A 318 13.53 -2.56 -2.37
CA PHE A 318 12.20 -1.96 -2.23
C PHE A 318 11.11 -2.71 -2.99
N ARG A 319 11.47 -3.43 -4.08
CA ARG A 319 10.52 -4.23 -4.85
C ARG A 319 11.18 -5.48 -5.42
N THR A 320 10.47 -6.58 -5.37
CA THR A 320 10.87 -7.85 -6.01
C THR A 320 9.73 -8.30 -6.91
N VAL A 321 10.05 -8.72 -8.12
CA VAL A 321 9.07 -9.20 -9.11
C VAL A 321 9.56 -10.50 -9.74
N ALA A 322 8.63 -11.36 -10.13
CA ALA A 322 8.94 -12.52 -10.96
C ALA A 322 9.15 -12.08 -12.41
N ASP A 323 10.27 -12.47 -12.97
CA ASP A 323 10.64 -12.24 -14.36
C ASP A 323 10.71 -13.56 -15.15
N ALA A 324 10.16 -13.57 -16.35
CA ALA A 324 10.04 -14.79 -17.17
C ALA A 324 11.40 -15.34 -17.63
N TYR A 325 12.44 -14.49 -17.73
CA TYR A 325 13.75 -14.86 -18.28
C TYR A 325 14.79 -15.13 -17.19
N VAL A 326 14.85 -14.27 -16.17
CA VAL A 326 15.86 -14.37 -15.11
C VAL A 326 15.31 -14.97 -13.80
N GLY A 327 14.01 -15.19 -13.72
CA GLY A 327 13.29 -15.80 -12.61
C GLY A 327 12.80 -14.78 -11.58
N GLN A 328 13.70 -14.07 -10.94
CA GLN A 328 13.38 -13.04 -9.93
C GLN A 328 14.29 -11.84 -10.15
N VAL A 329 13.69 -10.66 -10.20
CA VAL A 329 14.36 -9.36 -10.25
C VAL A 329 14.01 -8.60 -8.98
N SER A 330 15.04 -8.16 -8.25
CA SER A 330 14.90 -7.32 -7.05
C SER A 330 15.43 -5.93 -7.35
N MET A 331 14.54 -4.92 -7.27
CA MET A 331 14.88 -3.51 -7.42
C MET A 331 15.44 -3.00 -6.10
N LEU A 332 16.48 -2.21 -6.17
CA LEU A 332 17.20 -1.74 -5.00
C LEU A 332 17.63 -0.28 -5.12
N LYS A 333 17.68 0.43 -3.99
CA LYS A 333 18.35 1.72 -3.81
C LYS A 333 19.54 1.55 -2.89
N VAL A 334 20.71 2.03 -3.31
CA VAL A 334 21.89 2.07 -2.47
C VAL A 334 21.78 3.26 -1.54
N LEU A 335 21.65 3.03 -0.24
CA LEU A 335 21.49 4.09 0.77
C LEU A 335 22.85 4.65 1.21
N SER A 336 23.89 3.82 1.23
CA SER A 336 25.25 4.20 1.59
C SER A 336 26.26 3.26 0.93
N GLY A 337 27.49 3.73 0.71
CA GLY A 337 28.57 2.96 0.13
C GLY A 337 28.46 2.78 -1.37
N VAL A 338 29.18 1.81 -1.88
CA VAL A 338 29.17 1.36 -3.28
C VAL A 338 29.00 -0.16 -3.30
N VAL A 339 28.10 -0.65 -4.12
CA VAL A 339 27.91 -2.08 -4.35
C VAL A 339 28.33 -2.48 -5.75
N ARG A 340 28.96 -3.65 -5.88
CA ARG A 340 29.49 -4.21 -7.13
C ARG A 340 28.90 -5.58 -7.41
N THR A 341 28.96 -5.97 -8.66
CA THR A 341 28.64 -7.34 -9.05
C THR A 341 29.50 -8.33 -8.26
N SER A 342 28.87 -9.34 -7.69
CA SER A 342 29.43 -10.39 -6.84
C SER A 342 29.70 -10.02 -5.38
N ASP A 343 29.41 -8.80 -4.93
CA ASP A 343 29.46 -8.45 -3.52
C ASP A 343 28.54 -9.34 -2.70
N ARG A 344 28.92 -9.54 -1.44
CA ARG A 344 28.11 -10.25 -0.45
C ARG A 344 27.65 -9.27 0.61
N LEU A 345 26.35 -9.22 0.81
CA LEU A 345 25.71 -8.42 1.84
C LEU A 345 24.86 -9.33 2.73
N ARG A 346 24.63 -8.92 3.94
CA ARG A 346 23.83 -9.65 4.92
C ARG A 346 22.43 -9.05 4.98
N ASN A 347 21.42 -9.90 4.89
CA ASN A 347 20.05 -9.52 5.15
C ASN A 347 19.91 -9.10 6.62
N ALA A 348 19.56 -7.84 6.86
CA ALA A 348 19.51 -7.24 8.19
C ALA A 348 18.38 -7.80 9.07
N THR A 349 17.41 -8.51 8.49
CA THR A 349 16.29 -9.13 9.21
C THR A 349 16.56 -10.59 9.53
N THR A 350 16.96 -11.38 8.51
CA THR A 350 17.12 -12.83 8.65
C THR A 350 18.53 -13.24 9.04
N GLY A 351 19.51 -12.35 8.84
CA GLY A 351 20.92 -12.64 9.07
C GLY A 351 21.56 -13.53 8.01
N SER A 352 20.85 -13.89 6.94
CA SER A 352 21.39 -14.68 5.83
C SER A 352 22.30 -13.86 4.93
N ASP A 353 23.31 -14.51 4.35
CA ASP A 353 24.18 -13.87 3.37
C ASP A 353 23.57 -13.94 1.97
N GLU A 354 23.54 -12.80 1.30
CA GLU A 354 23.07 -12.63 -0.08
C GLU A 354 24.23 -12.24 -0.98
N ARG A 355 24.26 -12.78 -2.19
CA ARG A 355 25.22 -12.41 -3.22
C ARG A 355 24.56 -11.68 -4.35
N LEU A 356 25.11 -10.51 -4.74
CA LEU A 356 24.61 -9.72 -5.86
C LEU A 356 25.08 -10.35 -7.19
N HIS A 357 24.13 -10.96 -7.91
CA HIS A 357 24.39 -11.64 -9.17
C HIS A 357 24.04 -10.73 -10.38
N GLY A 358 25.00 -9.92 -10.83
CA GLY A 358 24.79 -9.03 -11.97
C GLY A 358 23.90 -7.82 -11.60
N LEU A 359 24.48 -6.65 -11.68
CA LEU A 359 23.75 -5.39 -11.46
C LEU A 359 23.30 -4.81 -12.80
N PHE A 360 22.14 -4.18 -12.83
CA PHE A 360 21.64 -3.49 -14.01
C PHE A 360 20.70 -2.36 -13.61
N ARG A 361 20.55 -1.36 -14.48
CA ARG A 361 19.45 -0.39 -14.40
C ARG A 361 18.28 -0.90 -15.21
N LEU A 362 17.08 -0.47 -14.87
CA LEU A 362 15.86 -0.82 -15.59
C LEU A 362 15.40 0.35 -16.46
N GLN A 363 15.05 0.03 -17.71
CA GLN A 363 14.33 0.91 -18.62
C GLN A 363 13.03 0.18 -19.00
N GLY A 364 12.00 0.33 -18.17
CA GLY A 364 10.83 -0.54 -18.24
C GLY A 364 11.23 -2.01 -18.09
N LYS A 365 11.02 -2.82 -19.14
CA LYS A 365 11.40 -4.23 -19.17
C LYS A 365 12.86 -4.48 -19.58
N GLU A 366 13.59 -3.47 -20.06
CA GLU A 366 14.96 -3.64 -20.53
C GLU A 366 15.96 -3.59 -19.37
N HIS A 367 16.94 -4.49 -19.40
CA HIS A 367 17.99 -4.60 -18.42
C HIS A 367 19.29 -4.00 -18.99
N LEU A 368 19.74 -2.89 -18.40
CA LEU A 368 20.98 -2.18 -18.81
C LEU A 368 22.09 -2.53 -17.81
N PRO A 369 23.04 -3.44 -18.16
CA PRO A 369 24.06 -3.90 -17.22
C PRO A 369 24.94 -2.76 -16.70
N VAL A 370 25.31 -2.82 -15.42
CA VAL A 370 26.25 -1.90 -14.80
C VAL A 370 27.23 -2.68 -13.90
N ASP A 371 28.46 -2.18 -13.76
CA ASP A 371 29.48 -2.85 -12.92
C ASP A 371 29.29 -2.57 -11.44
N GLN A 372 28.75 -1.38 -11.10
CA GLN A 372 28.55 -0.93 -9.73
C GLN A 372 27.36 0.04 -9.65
N LEU A 373 26.84 0.21 -8.44
CA LEU A 373 25.89 1.25 -8.04
C LEU A 373 26.43 1.94 -6.79
N SER A 374 26.34 3.26 -6.76
CA SER A 374 26.79 4.13 -5.68
C SER A 374 25.63 4.60 -4.80
N ALA A 375 25.95 5.12 -3.62
CA ALA A 375 24.96 5.74 -2.73
C ALA A 375 24.07 6.75 -3.48
N GLY A 376 22.76 6.65 -3.29
CA GLY A 376 21.73 7.40 -3.99
C GLY A 376 21.19 6.74 -5.26
N GLU A 377 21.94 5.82 -5.88
CA GLU A 377 21.51 5.19 -7.13
C GLU A 377 20.47 4.10 -6.92
N VAL A 378 19.58 4.00 -7.90
CA VAL A 378 18.60 2.92 -8.06
C VAL A 378 19.08 1.96 -9.15
N GLY A 379 18.91 0.67 -8.90
CA GLY A 379 19.19 -0.38 -9.86
C GLY A 379 18.42 -1.65 -9.51
N ALA A 380 18.86 -2.76 -10.10
CA ALA A 380 18.25 -4.06 -9.87
C ALA A 380 19.30 -5.17 -9.90
N VAL A 381 18.93 -6.29 -9.30
CA VAL A 381 19.74 -7.51 -9.24
C VAL A 381 18.87 -8.73 -9.51
N ALA A 382 19.41 -9.71 -10.21
CA ALA A 382 18.73 -10.97 -10.45
C ALA A 382 18.99 -11.99 -9.32
N LYS A 383 18.00 -12.87 -9.06
CA LYS A 383 18.14 -14.07 -8.21
C LYS A 383 18.44 -13.80 -6.74
N LEU A 384 17.89 -12.76 -6.17
CA LEU A 384 18.02 -12.45 -4.74
C LEU A 384 16.90 -13.17 -3.95
N ALA A 385 17.09 -14.47 -3.69
CA ALA A 385 16.00 -15.35 -3.26
C ALA A 385 15.56 -15.15 -1.80
N GLY A 386 16.44 -14.71 -0.90
CA GLY A 386 16.17 -14.57 0.54
C GLY A 386 15.78 -13.17 1.00
N SER A 387 15.57 -12.23 0.06
CA SER A 387 15.34 -10.83 0.38
C SER A 387 14.11 -10.28 -0.35
N PRO A 388 12.91 -10.46 0.23
CA PRO A 388 11.66 -9.91 -0.32
C PRO A 388 11.64 -8.39 -0.27
N SER A 389 10.63 -7.80 -0.90
CA SER A 389 10.36 -6.35 -0.87
C SER A 389 10.32 -5.82 0.57
N GLY A 390 10.98 -4.69 0.82
CA GLY A 390 11.09 -4.07 2.14
C GLY A 390 12.22 -4.62 3.02
N THR A 391 13.25 -5.24 2.42
CA THR A 391 14.42 -5.77 3.11
C THR A 391 15.60 -4.80 3.02
N LEU A 392 16.42 -4.72 4.07
CA LEU A 392 17.73 -4.09 4.03
C LEU A 392 18.84 -5.16 3.89
N LEU A 393 19.79 -4.89 3.01
CA LEU A 393 21.04 -5.65 2.89
C LEU A 393 22.16 -4.77 3.37
N TRP A 394 22.96 -5.27 4.32
CA TRP A 394 24.02 -4.52 4.98
C TRP A 394 25.34 -5.27 4.98
N SER A 395 26.45 -4.54 4.92
CA SER A 395 27.79 -5.14 5.09
C SER A 395 28.09 -5.52 6.54
N ARG A 396 27.34 -4.97 7.53
CA ARG A 396 27.55 -5.29 8.95
C ARG A 396 27.13 -6.70 9.30
N THR A 397 27.89 -7.31 10.18
CA THR A 397 27.69 -8.70 10.63
C THR A 397 26.73 -8.84 11.82
N SER A 398 26.34 -7.75 12.46
CA SER A 398 25.46 -7.73 13.64
C SER A 398 24.46 -6.56 13.61
N GLY A 399 23.29 -6.78 14.20
CA GLY A 399 22.20 -5.82 14.28
C GLY A 399 21.03 -6.20 13.36
N GLN A 400 19.82 -5.85 13.78
CA GLN A 400 18.62 -5.93 12.96
C GLN A 400 18.22 -4.53 12.52
N ALA A 401 17.85 -4.39 11.26
CA ALA A 401 17.37 -3.12 10.72
C ALA A 401 16.31 -3.37 9.65
N ARG A 402 15.40 -2.41 9.51
CA ARG A 402 14.37 -2.39 8.46
C ARG A 402 14.27 -0.99 7.85
N PRO A 403 13.83 -0.85 6.61
CA PRO A 403 13.62 0.47 6.03
C PRO A 403 12.51 1.22 6.79
N PHE A 404 12.60 2.53 6.82
CA PHE A 404 11.50 3.38 7.27
C PHE A 404 10.46 3.44 6.15
N LEU A 405 9.29 2.88 6.40
CA LEU A 405 8.20 2.77 5.43
C LEU A 405 6.92 3.33 6.05
N PRO A 406 5.98 3.83 5.23
CA PRO A 406 4.68 4.19 5.73
C PRO A 406 3.97 2.96 6.33
N PRO A 407 2.98 3.16 7.21
CA PRO A 407 2.16 2.08 7.72
C PRO A 407 1.62 1.21 6.58
N ARG A 408 1.64 -0.11 6.78
CA ARG A 408 1.14 -1.04 5.77
C ARG A 408 -0.35 -0.79 5.53
N ARG A 409 -0.73 -0.59 4.28
CA ARG A 409 -2.15 -0.47 3.91
C ARG A 409 -2.88 -1.77 4.22
N GLN A 410 -4.01 -1.65 4.92
CA GLN A 410 -4.82 -2.80 5.26
C GLN A 410 -5.61 -3.29 4.04
N PRO A 411 -5.59 -4.60 3.73
CA PRO A 411 -6.42 -5.17 2.69
C PRO A 411 -7.88 -5.22 3.16
N VAL A 412 -8.74 -4.47 2.49
CA VAL A 412 -10.17 -4.28 2.86
C VAL A 412 -11.14 -4.99 1.92
N TYR A 413 -10.63 -5.65 0.88
CA TYR A 413 -11.42 -6.46 -0.06
C TYR A 413 -10.92 -7.90 -0.08
N ALA A 414 -11.81 -8.88 -0.16
CA ALA A 414 -11.46 -10.28 -0.06
C ALA A 414 -12.26 -11.16 -1.03
N ALA A 415 -11.61 -12.20 -1.54
CA ALA A 415 -12.25 -13.25 -2.34
C ALA A 415 -11.69 -14.63 -1.95
N THR A 416 -12.52 -15.65 -2.03
CA THR A 416 -12.05 -17.04 -1.95
C THR A 416 -11.40 -17.46 -3.26
N LEU A 417 -10.41 -18.35 -3.17
CA LEU A 417 -9.74 -18.95 -4.30
C LEU A 417 -10.03 -20.45 -4.31
N VAL A 418 -10.60 -20.93 -5.41
CA VAL A 418 -10.85 -22.34 -5.65
C VAL A 418 -9.99 -22.79 -6.82
N PRO A 419 -9.03 -23.73 -6.63
CA PRO A 419 -8.19 -24.20 -7.73
C PRO A 419 -9.03 -24.91 -8.80
N ALA A 420 -8.76 -24.65 -10.08
CA ALA A 420 -9.49 -25.23 -11.21
C ALA A 420 -9.20 -26.72 -11.41
N SER A 421 -8.06 -27.20 -10.90
CA SER A 421 -7.63 -28.59 -10.98
C SER A 421 -6.80 -29.00 -9.76
N GLN A 422 -6.63 -30.33 -9.56
CA GLN A 422 -5.74 -30.84 -8.50
C GLN A 422 -4.28 -30.39 -8.69
N SER A 423 -3.81 -30.29 -9.92
CA SER A 423 -2.47 -29.78 -10.25
C SER A 423 -2.32 -28.28 -9.86
N ASP A 424 -3.40 -27.49 -9.97
CA ASP A 424 -3.40 -26.10 -9.54
C ASP A 424 -3.38 -26.00 -8.01
N ASP A 425 -4.13 -26.88 -7.31
CA ASP A 425 -4.13 -26.92 -5.84
C ASP A 425 -2.73 -27.20 -5.26
N GLU A 426 -2.00 -28.17 -5.82
CA GLU A 426 -0.64 -28.51 -5.39
C GLU A 426 0.35 -27.36 -5.56
N ARG A 427 0.16 -26.49 -6.57
CA ARG A 427 1.05 -25.35 -6.88
C ARG A 427 0.59 -24.03 -6.26
N MET A 428 -0.69 -23.93 -5.92
CA MET A 428 -1.33 -22.67 -5.50
C MET A 428 -0.64 -22.03 -4.29
N SER A 429 -0.32 -22.81 -3.26
CA SER A 429 0.33 -22.28 -2.04
C SER A 429 1.68 -21.62 -2.35
N THR A 430 2.50 -22.24 -3.20
CA THR A 430 3.82 -21.69 -3.59
C THR A 430 3.66 -20.45 -4.47
N ALA A 431 2.69 -20.45 -5.39
CA ALA A 431 2.42 -19.30 -6.26
C ALA A 431 1.91 -18.09 -5.47
N LEU A 432 0.97 -18.33 -4.54
CA LEU A 432 0.45 -17.29 -3.64
C LEU A 432 1.54 -16.70 -2.74
N ALA A 433 2.44 -17.53 -2.19
CA ALA A 433 3.56 -17.03 -1.39
C ALA A 433 4.48 -16.10 -2.18
N ARG A 434 4.74 -16.40 -3.47
CA ARG A 434 5.51 -15.53 -4.36
C ARG A 434 4.77 -14.24 -4.68
N LEU A 435 3.48 -14.32 -4.99
CA LEU A 435 2.64 -13.16 -5.29
C LEU A 435 2.60 -12.18 -4.10
N VAL A 436 2.43 -12.68 -2.88
CA VAL A 436 2.45 -11.86 -1.64
C VAL A 436 3.84 -11.26 -1.37
N ALA A 437 4.92 -11.97 -1.76
CA ALA A 437 6.28 -11.44 -1.63
C ALA A 437 6.55 -10.26 -2.60
N GLU A 438 5.86 -10.21 -3.75
CA GLU A 438 5.92 -9.11 -4.71
C GLU A 438 5.12 -7.89 -4.26
N ASP A 439 3.94 -8.11 -3.66
CA ASP A 439 3.01 -7.07 -3.25
C ASP A 439 2.65 -7.20 -1.76
N ARG A 440 3.17 -6.27 -0.95
CA ARG A 440 2.95 -6.22 0.49
C ARG A 440 1.50 -5.93 0.90
N THR A 441 0.66 -5.46 -0.02
CA THR A 441 -0.75 -5.16 0.23
C THR A 441 -1.67 -6.36 0.01
N LEU A 442 -1.13 -7.46 -0.53
CA LEU A 442 -1.83 -8.75 -0.60
C LEU A 442 -1.61 -9.58 0.67
N VAL A 443 -2.66 -10.26 1.11
CA VAL A 443 -2.63 -11.21 2.24
C VAL A 443 -3.39 -12.47 1.86
N VAL A 444 -2.83 -13.61 2.24
CA VAL A 444 -3.49 -14.91 2.09
C VAL A 444 -3.85 -15.44 3.47
N ASP A 445 -5.13 -15.71 3.68
CA ASP A 445 -5.70 -16.24 4.90
C ASP A 445 -6.44 -17.55 4.64
N ARG A 446 -6.88 -18.21 5.73
CA ARG A 446 -7.84 -19.32 5.68
C ARG A 446 -9.08 -19.01 6.51
N VAL A 447 -10.25 -19.24 5.93
CA VAL A 447 -11.54 -19.13 6.60
C VAL A 447 -12.24 -20.50 6.47
N GLY A 448 -12.23 -21.28 7.56
CA GLY A 448 -12.56 -22.72 7.48
C GLY A 448 -11.60 -23.44 6.55
N ASP A 449 -12.13 -24.15 5.56
CA ASP A 449 -11.34 -24.85 4.54
C ASP A 449 -11.02 -23.97 3.32
N ALA A 450 -11.60 -22.76 3.22
CA ALA A 450 -11.43 -21.88 2.08
C ALA A 450 -10.11 -21.10 2.17
N THR A 451 -9.35 -21.06 1.07
CA THR A 451 -8.22 -20.12 0.90
C THR A 451 -8.79 -18.77 0.48
N VAL A 452 -8.42 -17.71 1.19
CA VAL A 452 -8.90 -16.35 0.95
C VAL A 452 -7.73 -15.46 0.58
N LEU A 453 -7.85 -14.74 -0.54
CA LEU A 453 -6.95 -13.69 -0.94
C LEU A 453 -7.59 -12.34 -0.56
N ARG A 454 -6.81 -11.49 0.12
CA ARG A 454 -7.21 -10.12 0.50
C ARG A 454 -6.34 -9.10 -0.20
N GLY A 455 -6.93 -7.96 -0.58
CA GLY A 455 -6.25 -6.85 -1.24
C GLY A 455 -6.98 -5.53 -1.04
N LEU A 456 -6.55 -4.48 -1.74
CA LEU A 456 -7.06 -3.11 -1.57
C LEU A 456 -8.40 -2.87 -2.30
N GLY A 457 -8.75 -3.71 -3.28
CA GLY A 457 -9.99 -3.60 -4.04
C GLY A 457 -10.20 -4.74 -5.02
N ASP A 458 -11.27 -4.69 -5.77
CA ASP A 458 -11.67 -5.75 -6.71
C ASP A 458 -10.75 -5.84 -7.93
N THR A 459 -10.33 -4.70 -8.49
CA THR A 459 -9.37 -4.66 -9.59
C THR A 459 -8.03 -5.24 -9.17
N HIS A 460 -7.58 -4.96 -7.94
CA HIS A 460 -6.36 -5.52 -7.38
C HIS A 460 -6.39 -7.05 -7.35
N LEU A 461 -7.47 -7.64 -6.81
CA LEU A 461 -7.60 -9.10 -6.75
C LEU A 461 -7.77 -9.73 -8.14
N THR A 462 -8.48 -9.07 -9.05
CA THR A 462 -8.63 -9.55 -10.43
C THR A 462 -7.27 -9.63 -11.13
N VAL A 463 -6.45 -8.59 -11.03
CA VAL A 463 -5.08 -8.57 -11.57
C VAL A 463 -4.20 -9.63 -10.90
N ALA A 464 -4.32 -9.79 -9.58
CA ALA A 464 -3.59 -10.82 -8.84
C ALA A 464 -3.90 -12.25 -9.35
N VAL A 465 -5.18 -12.54 -9.63
CA VAL A 465 -5.63 -13.82 -10.19
C VAL A 465 -5.15 -14.01 -11.64
N GLU A 466 -5.20 -12.98 -12.47
CA GLU A 466 -4.66 -13.02 -13.83
C GLU A 466 -3.16 -13.31 -13.82
N ARG A 467 -2.41 -12.68 -12.91
CA ARG A 467 -0.97 -12.95 -12.73
C ARG A 467 -0.70 -14.37 -12.21
N LEU A 468 -1.54 -14.92 -11.32
CA LEU A 468 -1.43 -16.33 -10.92
C LEU A 468 -1.51 -17.27 -12.12
N ALA A 469 -2.43 -17.01 -13.04
CA ALA A 469 -2.58 -17.81 -14.26
C ALA A 469 -1.41 -17.59 -15.23
N ARG A 470 -1.05 -16.36 -15.53
CA ARG A 470 -0.05 -16.02 -16.54
C ARG A 470 1.38 -16.35 -16.11
N VAL A 471 1.77 -15.89 -14.91
CA VAL A 471 3.17 -15.96 -14.44
C VAL A 471 3.46 -17.30 -13.78
N PHE A 472 2.53 -17.81 -12.98
CA PHE A 472 2.74 -19.03 -12.18
C PHE A 472 2.04 -20.26 -12.76
N GLY A 473 1.21 -20.11 -13.81
CA GLY A 473 0.47 -21.19 -14.45
C GLY A 473 -0.54 -21.85 -13.51
N VAL A 474 -1.10 -21.12 -12.54
CA VAL A 474 -2.08 -21.59 -11.57
C VAL A 474 -3.43 -20.94 -11.85
N HIS A 475 -4.42 -21.75 -12.21
CA HIS A 475 -5.77 -21.28 -12.53
C HIS A 475 -6.68 -21.47 -11.32
N VAL A 476 -7.38 -20.39 -10.95
CA VAL A 476 -8.31 -20.37 -9.82
C VAL A 476 -9.61 -19.68 -10.21
N GLU A 477 -10.71 -20.10 -9.58
CA GLU A 477 -11.99 -19.39 -9.60
C GLU A 477 -12.13 -18.58 -8.31
N THR A 478 -12.70 -17.38 -8.43
CA THR A 478 -12.95 -16.51 -7.28
C THR A 478 -14.39 -16.62 -6.81
N GLY A 479 -14.58 -16.59 -5.49
CA GLY A 479 -15.91 -16.64 -4.89
C GLY A 479 -16.05 -15.68 -3.70
N THR A 480 -17.25 -15.61 -3.15
CA THR A 480 -17.51 -14.82 -1.94
C THR A 480 -16.90 -15.50 -0.71
N VAL A 481 -16.35 -14.68 0.20
CA VAL A 481 -15.82 -15.21 1.45
C VAL A 481 -16.97 -15.66 2.35
N PRO A 482 -16.98 -16.90 2.85
CA PRO A 482 -17.99 -17.36 3.77
C PRO A 482 -17.86 -16.61 5.11
N VAL A 483 -19.00 -16.19 5.66
CA VAL A 483 -19.04 -15.57 6.99
C VAL A 483 -18.79 -16.65 8.04
N ALA A 484 -17.83 -16.41 8.94
CA ALA A 484 -17.45 -17.37 9.98
C ALA A 484 -18.44 -17.35 11.16
N TYR A 485 -19.67 -17.77 10.93
CA TYR A 485 -20.66 -17.89 11.98
C TYR A 485 -20.22 -18.87 13.08
N ARG A 486 -20.69 -18.63 14.29
CA ARG A 486 -20.54 -19.53 15.47
C ARG A 486 -21.88 -19.76 16.12
N GLU A 487 -21.94 -20.75 17.02
CA GLU A 487 -23.10 -21.02 17.85
C GLU A 487 -22.72 -20.97 19.34
N THR A 488 -23.65 -20.59 20.18
CA THR A 488 -23.54 -20.80 21.63
C THR A 488 -24.83 -21.35 22.15
N ILE A 489 -24.79 -22.04 23.31
CA ILE A 489 -26.00 -22.63 23.89
C ILE A 489 -26.95 -21.52 24.37
N ALA A 490 -28.26 -21.68 24.09
CA ALA A 490 -29.24 -20.63 24.38
C ALA A 490 -29.55 -20.51 25.90
N ARG A 491 -29.54 -21.63 26.65
CA ARG A 491 -29.84 -21.70 28.06
C ARG A 491 -29.12 -22.89 28.73
N PRO A 492 -28.88 -22.83 30.06
CA PRO A 492 -28.36 -23.98 30.78
C PRO A 492 -29.29 -25.19 30.67
N THR A 493 -28.71 -26.38 30.59
CA THR A 493 -29.44 -27.66 30.60
C THR A 493 -28.61 -28.79 31.18
N GLN A 494 -29.22 -29.97 31.38
CA GLN A 494 -28.56 -31.21 31.77
C GLN A 494 -28.77 -32.25 30.73
N ALA A 495 -27.73 -33.03 30.42
CA ALA A 495 -27.82 -34.08 29.40
C ALA A 495 -27.01 -35.32 29.81
N GLU A 496 -27.53 -36.48 29.47
CA GLU A 496 -26.81 -37.74 29.55
C GLU A 496 -26.09 -38.03 28.22
N GLY A 497 -24.79 -38.27 28.32
CA GLY A 497 -24.02 -38.84 27.21
C GLY A 497 -23.77 -40.34 27.45
N LYS A 498 -24.16 -41.19 26.53
CA LYS A 498 -24.05 -42.63 26.70
C LYS A 498 -23.55 -43.33 25.50
N ILE A 499 -22.58 -44.21 25.66
CA ILE A 499 -22.16 -45.19 24.65
C ILE A 499 -22.28 -46.58 25.24
N LYS A 500 -22.93 -47.47 24.49
CA LYS A 500 -23.00 -48.88 24.77
C LYS A 500 -22.99 -49.64 23.45
N LYS A 501 -21.81 -50.14 23.06
CA LYS A 501 -21.62 -50.96 21.87
C LYS A 501 -21.00 -52.30 22.27
N GLN A 502 -21.62 -53.42 21.83
CA GLN A 502 -21.08 -54.78 21.92
C GLN A 502 -20.96 -55.31 20.49
N SER A 503 -19.76 -55.32 19.93
CA SER A 503 -19.50 -55.95 18.64
C SER A 503 -18.18 -56.71 18.77
N GLY A 504 -18.24 -58.04 18.77
CA GLY A 504 -17.18 -59.05 18.70
C GLY A 504 -15.78 -58.63 19.14
N GLY A 505 -15.51 -58.60 20.48
CA GLY A 505 -14.25 -58.14 21.08
C GLY A 505 -14.52 -57.33 22.35
N HIS A 506 -13.59 -56.42 22.74
CA HIS A 506 -13.84 -55.50 23.87
C HIS A 506 -15.00 -54.57 23.56
N GLY A 507 -16.03 -54.57 24.42
CA GLY A 507 -17.15 -53.64 24.36
C GLY A 507 -16.75 -52.19 24.60
N GLN A 508 -17.62 -51.25 24.24
CA GLN A 508 -17.44 -49.81 24.62
C GLN A 508 -18.60 -49.40 25.53
N PHE A 509 -18.28 -49.01 26.74
CA PHE A 509 -19.26 -48.55 27.71
C PHE A 509 -18.79 -47.32 28.46
N ALA A 510 -19.55 -46.24 28.38
CA ALA A 510 -19.38 -45.05 29.23
C ALA A 510 -20.72 -44.30 29.35
N VAL A 511 -21.00 -43.79 30.53
CA VAL A 511 -22.09 -42.83 30.78
C VAL A 511 -21.53 -41.63 31.49
N VAL A 512 -21.86 -40.43 31.00
CA VAL A 512 -21.53 -39.12 31.61
C VAL A 512 -22.83 -38.35 31.81
N GLN A 513 -22.92 -37.67 32.98
CA GLN A 513 -23.99 -36.73 33.26
C GLN A 513 -23.40 -35.32 33.27
N LEU A 514 -23.84 -34.49 32.32
CA LEU A 514 -23.28 -33.16 32.10
C LEU A 514 -24.30 -32.06 32.44
N ARG A 515 -23.82 -30.98 33.04
CA ARG A 515 -24.50 -29.69 33.05
C ARG A 515 -23.79 -28.80 32.04
N VAL A 516 -24.55 -28.29 31.08
CA VAL A 516 -23.99 -27.47 30.00
C VAL A 516 -24.71 -26.14 29.99
N GLY A 517 -23.95 -25.05 29.93
CA GLY A 517 -24.53 -23.70 29.90
C GLY A 517 -23.62 -22.67 29.27
N PRO A 518 -24.13 -21.45 28.98
CA PRO A 518 -23.34 -20.39 28.38
C PRO A 518 -22.29 -19.87 29.36
N LEU A 519 -21.10 -19.56 28.83
CA LEU A 519 -20.01 -18.92 29.55
C LEU A 519 -19.97 -17.44 29.19
N ARG A 520 -20.23 -16.54 30.16
CA ARG A 520 -20.38 -15.11 29.89
C ARG A 520 -19.07 -14.39 29.57
N GLU A 521 -17.96 -14.92 30.04
CA GLU A 521 -16.63 -14.35 29.85
C GLU A 521 -15.97 -14.84 28.52
N GLY A 522 -16.69 -15.68 27.77
CA GLY A 522 -16.19 -16.28 26.52
C GLY A 522 -15.29 -17.49 26.73
N GLY A 523 -15.07 -18.27 25.67
CA GLY A 523 -14.18 -19.42 25.65
C GLY A 523 -14.82 -20.73 26.11
N PHE A 524 -14.04 -21.58 26.75
CA PHE A 524 -14.48 -22.91 27.22
C PHE A 524 -14.01 -23.18 28.67
N GLU A 525 -14.96 -23.53 29.53
CA GLU A 525 -14.69 -23.93 30.91
C GLU A 525 -15.17 -25.38 31.12
N PHE A 526 -14.29 -26.25 31.60
CA PHE A 526 -14.63 -27.59 32.04
C PHE A 526 -14.50 -27.71 33.54
N VAL A 527 -15.56 -28.21 34.20
CA VAL A 527 -15.62 -28.37 35.68
C VAL A 527 -15.83 -29.84 36.02
N ASP A 528 -14.97 -30.38 36.87
CA ASP A 528 -15.12 -31.70 37.47
C ASP A 528 -15.80 -31.56 38.84
N SER A 529 -17.03 -32.04 38.98
CA SER A 529 -17.82 -32.09 40.21
C SER A 529 -18.22 -33.52 40.58
N VAL A 530 -17.48 -34.53 40.06
CA VAL A 530 -17.80 -35.94 40.33
C VAL A 530 -17.54 -36.31 41.76
N VAL A 531 -18.53 -36.91 42.43
CA VAL A 531 -18.45 -37.38 43.81
C VAL A 531 -18.43 -38.91 43.86
N GLY A 532 -17.67 -39.49 44.78
CA GLY A 532 -17.68 -40.92 45.05
C GLY A 532 -16.99 -41.79 43.99
N GLY A 533 -16.27 -41.18 43.02
CA GLY A 533 -15.54 -41.93 41.98
C GLY A 533 -16.43 -42.56 40.90
N ALA A 534 -17.65 -42.06 40.69
CA ALA A 534 -18.59 -42.54 39.67
C ALA A 534 -17.95 -42.55 38.27
N VAL A 535 -17.08 -41.56 37.98
CA VAL A 535 -16.17 -41.58 36.82
C VAL A 535 -14.73 -41.65 37.36
N PRO A 536 -13.93 -42.67 36.99
CA PRO A 536 -12.53 -42.75 37.39
C PRO A 536 -11.72 -41.54 36.90
N ARG A 537 -10.87 -40.99 37.79
CA ARG A 537 -10.14 -39.74 37.54
C ARG A 537 -9.35 -39.70 36.22
N HIS A 538 -8.80 -40.85 35.79
CA HIS A 538 -8.04 -40.93 34.59
C HIS A 538 -8.90 -40.75 33.31
N TYR A 539 -10.20 -40.89 33.36
CA TYR A 539 -11.12 -40.65 32.22
C TYR A 539 -11.64 -39.20 32.15
N ILE A 540 -11.43 -38.36 33.19
CA ILE A 540 -11.97 -36.99 33.23
C ILE A 540 -11.41 -36.15 32.09
N SER A 541 -10.10 -36.28 31.80
CA SER A 541 -9.47 -35.60 30.66
C SER A 541 -10.03 -36.06 29.31
N ALA A 542 -10.48 -37.30 29.19
CA ALA A 542 -11.13 -37.79 27.99
C ALA A 542 -12.52 -37.20 27.80
N VAL A 543 -13.24 -36.97 28.90
CA VAL A 543 -14.55 -36.28 28.87
C VAL A 543 -14.38 -34.83 28.41
N GLU A 544 -13.41 -34.11 28.93
CA GLU A 544 -13.09 -32.75 28.50
C GLU A 544 -12.76 -32.69 27.01
N LYS A 545 -11.89 -33.58 26.53
CA LYS A 545 -11.55 -33.68 25.10
C LYS A 545 -12.78 -33.96 24.24
N GLY A 546 -13.66 -34.85 24.70
CA GLY A 546 -14.90 -35.15 23.99
C GLY A 546 -15.88 -33.96 23.93
N ALA A 547 -15.91 -33.15 24.96
CA ALA A 547 -16.69 -31.91 24.94
C ALA A 547 -16.12 -30.90 23.91
N ARG A 548 -14.80 -30.72 23.87
CA ARG A 548 -14.13 -29.86 22.85
C ARG A 548 -14.37 -30.37 21.42
N ASP A 549 -14.24 -31.69 21.19
CA ASP A 549 -14.54 -32.29 19.90
C ASP A 549 -15.98 -32.02 19.43
N ALA A 550 -16.95 -32.07 20.36
CA ALA A 550 -18.34 -31.78 20.03
C ALA A 550 -18.55 -30.29 19.65
N MET A 551 -17.84 -29.38 20.32
CA MET A 551 -17.87 -27.94 20.01
C MET A 551 -17.28 -27.66 18.62
N GLU A 552 -16.13 -28.25 18.32
CA GLU A 552 -15.47 -28.12 17.01
C GLU A 552 -16.29 -28.74 15.88
N ALA A 553 -16.94 -29.89 16.13
CA ALA A 553 -17.81 -30.54 15.15
C ALA A 553 -19.07 -29.74 14.83
N GLY A 554 -19.40 -28.73 15.63
CA GLY A 554 -20.52 -27.82 15.40
C GLY A 554 -21.82 -28.18 16.10
N GLY A 555 -22.65 -27.15 16.23
CA GLY A 555 -23.98 -27.22 16.81
C GLY A 555 -25.06 -27.64 15.82
N PRO A 556 -26.36 -27.58 16.24
CA PRO A 556 -27.49 -27.94 15.39
C PRO A 556 -27.65 -27.11 14.11
N GLN A 557 -27.04 -25.93 14.00
CA GLN A 557 -27.07 -25.09 12.81
C GLN A 557 -25.83 -25.28 11.92
N GLY A 558 -24.89 -26.15 12.35
CA GLY A 558 -23.71 -26.53 11.56
C GLY A 558 -22.47 -25.64 11.75
N HIS A 559 -22.51 -24.76 12.77
CA HIS A 559 -21.38 -23.86 13.03
C HIS A 559 -20.63 -24.27 14.32
N PRO A 560 -19.31 -24.00 14.44
CA PRO A 560 -18.54 -24.27 15.65
C PRO A 560 -19.19 -23.64 16.88
N VAL A 561 -19.24 -24.40 17.98
CA VAL A 561 -19.83 -23.94 19.24
C VAL A 561 -18.76 -23.29 20.11
N VAL A 562 -19.08 -22.13 20.68
CA VAL A 562 -18.20 -21.36 21.57
C VAL A 562 -18.92 -20.95 22.86
N ASP A 563 -18.17 -20.41 23.80
CA ASP A 563 -18.67 -19.79 25.05
C ASP A 563 -19.50 -20.78 25.87
N LEU A 564 -18.90 -21.95 26.11
CA LEU A 564 -19.57 -23.08 26.73
C LEU A 564 -18.90 -23.45 28.07
N ARG A 565 -19.70 -23.57 29.13
CA ARG A 565 -19.31 -24.21 30.35
C ARG A 565 -19.90 -25.62 30.41
N VAL A 566 -19.04 -26.61 30.61
CA VAL A 566 -19.42 -28.02 30.77
C VAL A 566 -18.97 -28.52 32.12
N GLU A 567 -19.92 -28.94 32.95
CA GLU A 567 -19.67 -29.53 34.28
C GLU A 567 -20.02 -31.01 34.20
N LEU A 568 -19.03 -31.88 34.49
CA LEU A 568 -19.22 -33.30 34.71
C LEU A 568 -19.56 -33.53 36.16
N TYR A 569 -20.80 -33.98 36.50
CA TYR A 569 -21.19 -34.11 37.87
C TYR A 569 -21.49 -35.59 38.28
N ASP A 570 -21.71 -36.48 37.34
CA ASP A 570 -21.93 -37.92 37.60
C ASP A 570 -21.64 -38.79 36.33
N GLY A 571 -21.58 -40.10 36.49
CA GLY A 571 -21.41 -41.01 35.38
C GLY A 571 -21.36 -42.48 35.79
N LYS A 572 -21.12 -43.37 34.79
CA LYS A 572 -20.94 -44.81 35.06
C LYS A 572 -19.83 -45.37 34.18
N SER A 573 -18.97 -46.16 34.80
CA SER A 573 -17.92 -46.92 34.13
C SER A 573 -18.19 -48.46 34.27
N HIS A 574 -17.61 -49.22 33.36
CA HIS A 574 -17.60 -50.67 33.41
C HIS A 574 -16.15 -51.16 33.50
N SER A 575 -15.86 -52.11 34.39
CA SER A 575 -14.50 -52.54 34.73
C SER A 575 -13.66 -53.08 33.50
N VAL A 576 -14.34 -53.55 32.48
CA VAL A 576 -13.68 -54.14 31.27
C VAL A 576 -13.93 -53.36 30.02
N ASP A 577 -15.13 -52.75 29.82
CA ASP A 577 -15.54 -52.16 28.54
C ASP A 577 -15.40 -50.62 28.53
N SER A 578 -14.93 -50.03 29.59
CA SER A 578 -14.65 -48.57 29.64
C SER A 578 -13.25 -48.24 29.15
N SER A 579 -13.11 -47.17 28.38
CA SER A 579 -11.88 -46.68 27.84
C SER A 579 -11.95 -45.15 27.67
N ASP A 580 -10.77 -44.48 27.50
CA ASP A 580 -10.71 -43.06 27.17
C ASP A 580 -11.56 -42.69 25.96
N MET A 581 -11.53 -43.54 24.91
CA MET A 581 -12.33 -43.34 23.69
C MET A 581 -13.82 -43.44 23.99
N ALA A 582 -14.24 -44.38 24.86
CA ALA A 582 -15.65 -44.51 25.25
C ALA A 582 -16.14 -43.26 25.99
N PHE A 583 -15.37 -42.75 26.96
CA PHE A 583 -15.71 -41.52 27.68
C PHE A 583 -15.67 -40.26 26.81
N ARG A 584 -14.66 -40.13 25.91
CA ARG A 584 -14.60 -39.09 24.90
C ARG A 584 -15.82 -39.06 23.99
N THR A 585 -16.23 -40.24 23.49
CA THR A 585 -17.42 -40.35 22.64
C THR A 585 -18.71 -40.10 23.45
N ALA A 586 -18.83 -40.60 24.69
CA ALA A 586 -20.00 -40.34 25.52
C ALA A 586 -20.13 -38.84 25.80
N ALA A 587 -19.04 -38.14 26.13
CA ALA A 587 -19.04 -36.69 26.34
C ALA A 587 -19.52 -35.93 25.10
N ALA A 588 -19.01 -36.28 23.92
CA ALA A 588 -19.43 -35.65 22.66
C ALA A 588 -20.95 -35.87 22.39
N VAL A 589 -21.46 -37.07 22.69
CA VAL A 589 -22.92 -37.35 22.60
C VAL A 589 -23.71 -36.50 23.60
N GLY A 590 -23.24 -36.40 24.85
CA GLY A 590 -23.89 -35.59 25.91
C GLY A 590 -23.95 -34.10 25.56
N VAL A 591 -22.85 -33.52 25.09
CA VAL A 591 -22.83 -32.11 24.66
C VAL A 591 -23.76 -31.89 23.46
N LYS A 592 -23.75 -32.74 22.45
CA LYS A 592 -24.67 -32.63 21.32
C LYS A 592 -26.14 -32.74 21.76
N ALA A 593 -26.45 -33.61 22.69
CA ALA A 593 -27.81 -33.73 23.24
C ALA A 593 -28.22 -32.45 24.03
N ALA A 594 -27.30 -31.90 24.81
CA ALA A 594 -27.52 -30.64 25.51
C ALA A 594 -27.80 -29.47 24.54
N LEU A 595 -27.01 -29.35 23.47
CA LEU A 595 -27.19 -28.31 22.44
C LEU A 595 -28.53 -28.45 21.71
N ALA A 596 -28.94 -29.70 21.40
CA ALA A 596 -30.23 -29.99 20.74
C ALA A 596 -31.43 -29.66 21.66
N GLU A 597 -31.34 -29.96 22.98
CA GLU A 597 -32.42 -29.73 23.93
C GLU A 597 -32.56 -28.25 24.31
N ALA A 598 -31.42 -27.56 24.60
CA ALA A 598 -31.41 -26.16 25.03
C ALA A 598 -31.61 -25.20 23.84
N GLY A 599 -31.34 -25.67 22.64
CA GLY A 599 -31.22 -24.84 21.45
C GLY A 599 -29.92 -24.03 21.44
N THR A 600 -29.60 -23.47 20.29
CA THR A 600 -28.42 -22.62 20.12
C THR A 600 -28.79 -21.23 19.61
N VAL A 601 -27.94 -20.26 19.90
CA VAL A 601 -27.99 -18.90 19.39
C VAL A 601 -26.89 -18.76 18.36
N LEU A 602 -27.23 -18.30 17.15
CA LEU A 602 -26.26 -17.98 16.11
C LEU A 602 -25.51 -16.70 16.48
N LEU A 603 -24.20 -16.75 16.36
CA LEU A 603 -23.30 -15.61 16.54
C LEU A 603 -22.71 -15.24 15.18
N GLU A 604 -22.79 -13.95 14.85
CA GLU A 604 -22.16 -13.39 13.65
C GLU A 604 -20.90 -12.62 14.03
N PRO A 605 -19.83 -12.69 13.23
CA PRO A 605 -18.65 -11.87 13.45
C PRO A 605 -18.98 -10.41 13.20
N VAL A 606 -18.45 -9.52 14.04
CA VAL A 606 -18.57 -8.08 13.91
C VAL A 606 -17.20 -7.44 13.77
N VAL A 607 -17.15 -6.33 13.05
CA VAL A 607 -15.94 -5.62 12.67
C VAL A 607 -16.07 -4.16 13.14
N ASN A 608 -15.03 -3.63 13.76
CA ASN A 608 -14.89 -2.20 13.95
C ASN A 608 -14.42 -1.58 12.63
N VAL A 609 -15.28 -0.77 12.06
CA VAL A 609 -15.06 -0.01 10.82
C VAL A 609 -14.71 1.40 11.20
N ASN A 610 -13.59 1.90 10.68
CA ASN A 610 -13.17 3.29 10.84
C ASN A 610 -13.05 3.92 9.45
N VAL A 611 -13.86 4.93 9.20
CA VAL A 611 -13.93 5.64 7.92
C VAL A 611 -13.53 7.09 8.14
N THR A 612 -12.48 7.54 7.44
CA THR A 612 -12.06 8.95 7.42
C THR A 612 -12.43 9.55 6.07
N VAL A 613 -13.19 10.64 6.07
CA VAL A 613 -13.71 11.29 4.85
C VAL A 613 -13.70 12.82 4.99
N PRO A 614 -13.71 13.57 3.88
CA PRO A 614 -14.05 14.98 3.92
C PRO A 614 -15.39 15.23 4.61
N PRO A 615 -15.55 16.35 5.37
CA PRO A 615 -16.74 16.61 6.18
C PRO A 615 -18.06 16.55 5.39
N GLU A 616 -18.08 16.95 4.12
CA GLU A 616 -19.25 16.93 3.25
C GLU A 616 -19.79 15.51 3.00
N HIS A 617 -18.98 14.46 3.14
CA HIS A 617 -19.41 13.07 2.96
C HIS A 617 -19.81 12.37 4.27
N GLN A 618 -19.57 12.99 5.43
CA GLN A 618 -19.84 12.38 6.75
C GLN A 618 -21.29 11.90 6.89
N GLY A 619 -22.26 12.72 6.50
CA GLY A 619 -23.67 12.36 6.60
C GLY A 619 -24.07 11.16 5.73
N ALA A 620 -23.51 11.08 4.53
CA ALA A 620 -23.74 9.95 3.63
C ALA A 620 -23.15 8.65 4.19
N VAL A 621 -21.93 8.69 4.75
CA VAL A 621 -21.27 7.54 5.39
C VAL A 621 -22.06 7.06 6.61
N LEU A 622 -22.53 7.97 7.47
CA LEU A 622 -23.35 7.63 8.63
C LEU A 622 -24.65 6.92 8.23
N THR A 623 -25.29 7.39 7.16
CA THR A 623 -26.53 6.79 6.64
C THR A 623 -26.25 5.40 6.09
N ASP A 624 -25.20 5.22 5.30
CA ASP A 624 -24.82 3.94 4.71
C ASP A 624 -24.47 2.91 5.78
N LEU A 625 -23.60 3.25 6.75
CA LEU A 625 -23.23 2.36 7.86
C LEU A 625 -24.45 1.94 8.69
N SER A 626 -25.38 2.88 8.94
CA SER A 626 -26.66 2.57 9.65
C SER A 626 -27.53 1.60 8.83
N GLY A 627 -27.57 1.75 7.51
CA GLY A 627 -28.26 0.84 6.60
C GLY A 627 -27.69 -0.59 6.62
N ARG A 628 -26.40 -0.73 6.92
CA ARG A 628 -25.67 -2.02 7.08
C ARG A 628 -25.74 -2.58 8.49
N ARG A 629 -26.72 -2.22 9.25
CA ARG A 629 -26.85 -2.63 10.69
C ARG A 629 -25.67 -2.15 11.56
N GLY A 630 -24.92 -1.17 11.08
CA GLY A 630 -23.79 -0.61 11.82
C GLY A 630 -24.26 0.22 13.02
N ARG A 631 -23.56 0.06 14.13
CA ARG A 631 -23.71 0.88 15.33
C ARG A 631 -22.57 1.87 15.41
N VAL A 632 -22.86 3.12 15.11
CA VAL A 632 -21.88 4.21 15.22
C VAL A 632 -21.53 4.42 16.69
N SER A 633 -20.25 4.34 17.02
CA SER A 633 -19.73 4.52 18.39
C SER A 633 -19.09 5.89 18.59
N ALA A 634 -18.48 6.46 17.55
CA ALA A 634 -17.86 7.78 17.61
C ALA A 634 -17.91 8.50 16.26
N THR A 635 -17.94 9.82 16.34
CA THR A 635 -17.75 10.74 15.23
C THR A 635 -16.85 11.86 15.69
N GLU A 636 -15.69 12.03 15.06
CA GLU A 636 -14.67 12.98 15.48
C GLU A 636 -14.20 13.77 14.26
N LEU A 637 -13.69 14.97 14.49
CA LEU A 637 -12.93 15.71 13.49
C LEU A 637 -11.45 15.37 13.73
N ALA A 638 -10.77 14.82 12.73
CA ALA A 638 -9.33 14.56 12.79
C ALA A 638 -8.54 15.88 12.74
N ASP A 639 -7.27 15.82 13.14
CA ASP A 639 -6.39 17.00 13.17
C ASP A 639 -6.20 17.65 11.79
N ASP A 640 -6.36 16.86 10.73
CA ASP A 640 -6.31 17.31 9.32
C ASP A 640 -7.65 17.87 8.80
N GLY A 641 -8.63 18.08 9.67
CA GLY A 641 -9.95 18.62 9.33
C GLY A 641 -10.91 17.62 8.68
N ARG A 642 -10.52 16.34 8.49
CA ARG A 642 -11.41 15.30 7.98
C ARG A 642 -12.30 14.72 9.08
N ALA A 643 -13.48 14.28 8.70
CA ALA A 643 -14.40 13.60 9.61
C ALA A 643 -14.04 12.11 9.74
N ARG A 644 -13.90 11.63 10.97
CA ARG A 644 -13.69 10.22 11.29
C ARG A 644 -14.96 9.63 11.88
N VAL A 645 -15.45 8.54 11.29
CA VAL A 645 -16.62 7.79 11.73
C VAL A 645 -16.20 6.39 12.15
N VAL A 646 -16.50 6.03 13.40
CA VAL A 646 -16.22 4.70 13.95
C VAL A 646 -17.55 3.98 14.20
N ALA A 647 -17.66 2.76 13.65
CA ALA A 647 -18.86 1.95 13.82
C ALA A 647 -18.51 0.46 13.97
N THR A 648 -19.32 -0.28 14.72
CA THR A 648 -19.28 -1.75 14.74
C THR A 648 -20.35 -2.28 13.78
N VAL A 649 -19.92 -3.07 12.78
CA VAL A 649 -20.77 -3.55 11.68
C VAL A 649 -20.62 -5.07 11.53
N PRO A 650 -21.71 -5.81 11.27
CA PRO A 650 -21.60 -7.24 10.96
C PRO A 650 -20.77 -7.48 9.70
N GLU A 651 -19.83 -8.43 9.75
CA GLU A 651 -18.93 -8.74 8.62
C GLU A 651 -19.69 -9.09 7.34
N ALA A 652 -20.84 -9.73 7.48
CA ALA A 652 -21.71 -10.09 6.36
C ALA A 652 -22.15 -8.89 5.48
N GLU A 653 -22.22 -7.69 6.08
CA GLU A 653 -22.64 -6.45 5.40
C GLU A 653 -21.47 -5.71 4.72
N LEU A 654 -20.23 -6.20 4.90
CA LEU A 654 -19.02 -5.51 4.48
C LEU A 654 -18.34 -6.10 3.24
N SER A 655 -18.86 -7.18 2.66
CA SER A 655 -18.21 -7.93 1.57
C SER A 655 -17.81 -7.06 0.36
N ARG A 656 -18.57 -5.99 0.06
CA ARG A 656 -18.31 -5.03 -1.02
C ARG A 656 -18.19 -3.59 -0.54
N TYR A 657 -18.09 -3.39 0.76
CA TYR A 657 -18.21 -2.06 1.36
C TYR A 657 -17.18 -1.06 0.82
N VAL A 658 -15.95 -1.47 0.57
CA VAL A 658 -14.92 -0.58 0.03
C VAL A 658 -15.31 0.01 -1.34
N LEU A 659 -15.99 -0.76 -2.19
CA LEU A 659 -16.43 -0.32 -3.52
C LEU A 659 -17.58 0.67 -3.39
N ASP A 660 -18.55 0.35 -2.53
CA ASP A 660 -19.71 1.21 -2.28
C ASP A 660 -19.26 2.53 -1.62
N LEU A 661 -18.33 2.46 -0.67
CA LEU A 661 -17.75 3.63 -0.01
C LEU A 661 -17.00 4.54 -1.00
N ARG A 662 -16.21 3.99 -1.91
CA ARG A 662 -15.55 4.77 -2.98
C ARG A 662 -16.55 5.46 -3.88
N SER A 663 -17.62 4.77 -4.28
CA SER A 663 -18.70 5.37 -5.06
C SER A 663 -19.39 6.51 -4.31
N LEU A 664 -19.62 6.33 -3.01
CA LEU A 664 -20.31 7.30 -2.15
C LEU A 664 -19.49 8.58 -1.93
N THR A 665 -18.15 8.45 -1.89
CA THR A 665 -17.25 9.54 -1.50
C THR A 665 -16.37 10.04 -2.65
N GLY A 666 -16.65 9.61 -3.89
CA GLY A 666 -15.78 9.89 -5.03
C GLY A 666 -14.35 9.37 -4.84
N GLY A 667 -14.18 8.29 -4.05
CA GLY A 667 -12.88 7.70 -3.76
C GLY A 667 -12.05 8.41 -2.68
N ARG A 668 -12.59 9.44 -2.02
CA ARG A 668 -11.87 10.24 -1.00
C ARG A 668 -11.94 9.68 0.43
N ALA A 669 -12.47 8.46 0.59
CA ALA A 669 -12.53 7.79 1.89
C ALA A 669 -11.30 6.94 2.14
N GLU A 670 -10.82 6.97 3.38
CA GLU A 670 -9.92 5.98 3.95
C GLU A 670 -10.70 5.00 4.82
N LEU A 671 -10.43 3.71 4.67
CA LEU A 671 -11.13 2.64 5.37
C LEU A 671 -10.14 1.73 6.10
N THR A 672 -10.38 1.53 7.39
CA THR A 672 -9.74 0.46 8.14
C THR A 672 -10.79 -0.41 8.81
N MET A 673 -10.50 -1.71 8.92
CA MET A 673 -11.41 -2.71 9.48
C MET A 673 -10.65 -3.62 10.44
N GLU A 674 -11.16 -3.78 11.66
CA GLU A 674 -10.55 -4.63 12.68
C GLU A 674 -11.60 -5.57 13.29
N PRO A 675 -11.30 -6.87 13.48
CA PRO A 675 -12.22 -7.79 14.13
C PRO A 675 -12.62 -7.28 15.53
N ALA A 676 -13.92 -7.25 15.83
CA ALA A 676 -14.46 -6.77 17.10
C ALA A 676 -15.12 -7.89 17.92
N GLY A 677 -15.01 -9.14 17.48
CA GLY A 677 -15.57 -10.30 18.16
C GLY A 677 -16.84 -10.82 17.51
N TYR A 678 -17.77 -11.31 18.32
CA TYR A 678 -19.01 -11.94 17.86
C TYR A 678 -20.20 -11.36 18.60
N GLU A 679 -21.31 -11.16 17.88
CA GLU A 679 -22.58 -10.74 18.44
C GLU A 679 -23.72 -11.69 17.99
N ARG A 680 -24.84 -11.62 18.71
CA ARG A 680 -26.01 -12.43 18.32
C ARG A 680 -26.55 -11.99 16.97
N ALA A 681 -26.55 -12.92 16.02
CA ALA A 681 -27.19 -12.67 14.74
C ALA A 681 -28.70 -12.44 14.92
N PRO A 682 -29.33 -11.55 14.14
CA PRO A 682 -30.79 -11.41 14.16
C PRO A 682 -31.43 -12.77 13.88
N SER A 683 -32.51 -13.07 14.57
CA SER A 683 -33.31 -14.26 14.27
C SER A 683 -33.85 -14.11 12.84
N VAL A 684 -33.21 -14.76 11.88
CA VAL A 684 -33.77 -14.88 10.54
C VAL A 684 -35.02 -15.73 10.70
N ALA A 685 -36.18 -15.10 10.52
CA ALA A 685 -37.41 -15.84 10.36
C ALA A 685 -37.16 -16.82 9.20
N ARG A 686 -37.17 -18.12 9.50
CA ARG A 686 -37.06 -19.18 8.48
C ARG A 686 -38.10 -18.86 7.41
N ALA A 687 -37.63 -18.41 6.22
CA ALA A 687 -38.45 -18.34 5.03
C ALA A 687 -38.59 -19.74 4.41
#